data_c6008a1f232c5c2fa55787cae116d1cc
#
_entry.id   c6008a1f232c5c2fa55787cae116d1cc
#
_cell.length_a   1.000
_cell.length_b   1.000
_cell.length_c   1.000
_cell.angle_alpha   90.00
_cell.angle_beta   90.00
_cell.angle_gamma   90.00
#
_symmetry.space_group_name_H-M   'P 1'
#
loop_
_entity.id
_entity.type
_entity.pdbx_description
1 polymer ?
#
loop_
_entity_poly.entity_id
_entity_poly.type
_entity_poly.pdbx_seq_one_letter_code
_entity_poly.pdbx_strand_id
1 'polypeptide(L)'
;MARKEKPFSQMYLADALRDEVDAWGKEGWPGVTQTTYELLHYWFDRDEDAPEKFYDCQRRAIETIIYCHEVLQVKSLGELFEKVAPEFLHSSKPVYDEVKDIPFPKYCIKMATGTGKTWVLAALLVWQYFNALNKEIPRCAQGESRDWYSYRFMVVAPGLEVLNRLLDSFKGKRNPKTGLRDPSTSDYARPLFIPERWRPNFHLEILEPSDLRPNTTPPDGPFVFITNWQQFRLKKDSISLWEELTGEDIEEEPRGEIIADFLSEFPDIIIMNDEAHHVHAKKNKGEELVWRRFIKELYKRFTEKHGNDRGVFVQIDFSATPFYGSGTQKEYFPHIVYDYDIVQAMRDMLVKQLFLEERQSVAGERLENLDFRALRKEPEEGKRRGEIIGLSPGQKILLEIGRKKLEQLTGEFRAKGIDKKPVMMVLCEETEVADLVKNHFYTLTDNNGVPYDDRKVMVIHTGLKDADLDSARKRLDKIDDNNDPLNVVISVLMLREGFDRKNICVTVVLRATEADLLLEQIVGRGLRLMFPKEEYPQIWQAKIEAMEDIRRNRPPSSSFDFLFIVEHPRFRQFYERLRSEGYLIGMGDTSSKSSTGDVIPVDAIPDRIPEYDIGWPVQIYDQSAFPDLSKIDVSKLPQYQFIGTFEDLRDSLGKLIIQETHVESGKKTKTWKLENKYFDYNFFLMSAAKAVAYEGKAQILSGHLSEIAEIIDEYVTHYLFGKTIDFTDPRNYQILNYSLIFDHVVNSVRKALLKQIGEIEYEKKGKWKKLSDVGRLMLRKKNSVETWKCIYPRQGFSAVGGGFEKDYILEVLEKSVEVKAYAKLDKKHGLKIPYRDEYGILREYEVDFIVKTEDSIYLVETKADRDLDKETVAIKAKAAQSWCESASMAELPEDLNQPKRWEYLIISESLFKFNRGQSFNGFIPLCRQLRDTLISRLKS
;
A
#
# COMPACT_ATOMS: atom_id res chain seq x y z
N MET A 1 15.19 30.92 1.06
CA MET A 1 14.20 29.98 1.60
C MET A 1 14.58 28.60 1.10
N ALA A 2 14.85 27.67 2.00
CA ALA A 2 15.32 26.34 1.63
C ALA A 2 14.24 25.58 0.83
N ARG A 3 14.63 25.01 -0.32
CA ARG A 3 13.86 24.00 -1.03
C ARG A 3 13.43 22.93 -0.01
N LYS A 4 12.15 22.71 0.16
CA LYS A 4 11.66 21.45 0.73
C LYS A 4 11.97 20.37 -0.30
N GLU A 5 13.10 19.73 -0.12
CA GLU A 5 13.42 18.49 -0.82
C GLU A 5 12.30 17.48 -0.53
N LYS A 6 11.90 16.73 -1.55
CA LYS A 6 11.04 15.55 -1.37
C LYS A 6 11.69 14.69 -0.29
N PRO A 7 10.92 14.06 0.62
CA PRO A 7 11.51 13.08 1.51
C PRO A 7 12.15 12.00 0.63
N PHE A 8 13.48 11.93 0.69
CA PHE A 8 14.22 10.81 0.12
C PHE A 8 13.66 9.53 0.76
N SER A 9 13.50 8.49 -0.05
CA SER A 9 13.32 7.15 0.49
C SER A 9 14.46 6.90 1.47
N GLN A 10 14.15 6.37 2.66
CA GLN A 10 15.19 6.01 3.63
C GLN A 10 15.88 4.69 3.25
N MET A 11 15.55 4.12 2.08
CA MET A 11 16.09 2.85 1.59
C MET A 11 17.17 3.09 0.54
N TYR A 12 18.22 3.80 0.96
CA TYR A 12 19.27 4.35 0.09
C TYR A 12 19.93 3.29 -0.81
N LEU A 13 20.30 2.13 -0.23
CA LEU A 13 20.96 1.05 -0.98
C LEU A 13 20.00 0.38 -1.97
N ALA A 14 18.76 0.11 -1.57
CA ALA A 14 17.78 -0.52 -2.45
C ALA A 14 17.44 0.35 -3.65
N ASP A 15 17.32 1.66 -3.46
CA ASP A 15 17.04 2.61 -4.54
C ASP A 15 18.21 2.73 -5.52
N ALA A 16 19.44 2.71 -5.02
CA ALA A 16 20.64 2.80 -5.85
C ALA A 16 20.92 1.50 -6.61
N LEU A 17 20.73 0.34 -5.99
CA LEU A 17 21.02 -0.98 -6.59
C LEU A 17 19.99 -1.40 -7.64
N ARG A 18 18.75 -0.91 -7.56
CA ARG A 18 17.62 -1.39 -8.38
C ARG A 18 17.92 -1.45 -9.87
N ASP A 19 18.36 -0.35 -10.45
CA ASP A 19 18.57 -0.25 -11.90
C ASP A 19 19.84 -0.99 -12.33
N GLU A 20 20.86 -1.03 -11.48
CA GLU A 20 22.13 -1.74 -11.74
C GLU A 20 21.90 -3.26 -11.78
N VAL A 21 21.20 -3.80 -10.77
CA VAL A 21 20.89 -5.24 -10.71
C VAL A 21 19.96 -5.65 -11.86
N ASP A 22 18.95 -4.83 -12.18
CA ASP A 22 18.07 -5.07 -13.31
C ASP A 22 18.83 -5.09 -14.65
N ALA A 23 19.82 -4.22 -14.85
CA ALA A 23 20.67 -4.21 -16.05
C ALA A 23 21.58 -5.44 -16.09
N TRP A 24 22.26 -5.74 -14.99
CA TRP A 24 23.12 -6.89 -14.84
C TRP A 24 22.40 -8.23 -15.07
N GLY A 25 21.18 -8.39 -14.55
CA GLY A 25 20.36 -9.57 -14.78
C GLY A 25 19.97 -9.75 -16.26
N LYS A 26 19.71 -8.65 -16.99
CA LYS A 26 19.40 -8.67 -18.43
C LYS A 26 20.62 -9.00 -19.30
N GLU A 27 21.82 -8.68 -18.83
CA GLU A 27 23.08 -9.01 -19.51
C GLU A 27 23.49 -10.49 -19.32
N GLY A 28 22.71 -11.28 -18.58
CA GLY A 28 22.98 -12.69 -18.32
C GLY A 28 24.03 -12.92 -17.24
N TRP A 29 24.00 -12.09 -16.20
CA TRP A 29 24.80 -12.21 -14.97
C TRP A 29 26.33 -12.27 -15.17
N PRO A 30 26.92 -11.29 -15.86
CA PRO A 30 28.38 -11.29 -16.06
C PRO A 30 29.13 -11.19 -14.72
N GLY A 31 30.25 -11.88 -14.62
CA GLY A 31 31.15 -11.79 -13.47
C GLY A 31 30.90 -12.80 -12.34
N VAL A 32 29.83 -13.60 -12.40
CA VAL A 32 29.54 -14.64 -11.39
C VAL A 32 30.42 -15.89 -11.60
N THR A 33 30.47 -16.76 -10.58
CA THR A 33 31.10 -18.07 -10.68
C THR A 33 30.37 -19.00 -11.64
N GLN A 34 30.99 -20.09 -12.01
CA GLN A 34 30.33 -21.09 -12.87
C GLN A 34 29.15 -21.76 -12.15
N THR A 35 29.29 -22.08 -10.87
CA THR A 35 28.25 -22.67 -10.04
C THR A 35 27.04 -21.73 -9.91
N THR A 36 27.28 -20.43 -9.67
CA THR A 36 26.23 -19.41 -9.60
C THR A 36 25.52 -19.24 -10.92
N TYR A 37 26.26 -19.18 -12.05
CA TYR A 37 25.70 -19.09 -13.39
C TYR A 37 24.75 -20.25 -13.69
N GLU A 38 25.16 -21.48 -13.40
CA GLU A 38 24.32 -22.67 -13.59
C GLU A 38 23.08 -22.68 -12.72
N LEU A 39 23.15 -22.18 -11.45
CA LEU A 39 21.99 -22.04 -10.58
C LEU A 39 21.02 -20.98 -11.08
N LEU A 40 21.51 -19.79 -11.47
CA LEU A 40 20.65 -18.72 -11.98
C LEU A 40 19.91 -19.13 -13.24
N HIS A 41 20.59 -19.78 -14.19
CA HIS A 41 19.95 -20.38 -15.36
C HIS A 41 18.92 -21.44 -14.96
N TYR A 42 19.26 -22.35 -14.07
CA TYR A 42 18.34 -23.37 -13.60
C TYR A 42 17.10 -22.81 -12.94
N TRP A 43 17.22 -21.74 -12.17
CA TRP A 43 16.12 -21.13 -11.45
C TRP A 43 15.24 -20.24 -12.33
N PHE A 44 15.82 -19.50 -13.28
CA PHE A 44 15.14 -18.38 -13.93
C PHE A 44 14.86 -18.57 -15.42
N ASP A 45 15.54 -19.50 -16.09
CA ASP A 45 15.29 -19.83 -17.50
C ASP A 45 14.39 -21.06 -17.65
N ARG A 46 13.48 -21.27 -16.72
CA ARG A 46 12.52 -22.38 -16.78
C ARG A 46 11.45 -22.14 -17.81
N ASP A 47 10.98 -23.23 -18.45
CA ASP A 47 9.85 -23.22 -19.37
C ASP A 47 8.62 -22.58 -18.74
N GLU A 48 7.79 -21.92 -19.56
CA GLU A 48 6.56 -21.28 -19.05
C GLU A 48 5.61 -22.24 -18.35
N ASP A 49 5.59 -23.50 -18.76
CA ASP A 49 4.75 -24.58 -18.21
C ASP A 49 5.39 -25.32 -17.02
N ALA A 50 6.57 -24.91 -16.55
CA ALA A 50 7.18 -25.57 -15.40
C ALA A 50 6.28 -25.49 -14.16
N PRO A 51 6.10 -26.62 -13.42
CA PRO A 51 5.12 -26.69 -12.33
C PRO A 51 5.42 -25.76 -11.15
N GLU A 52 6.68 -25.37 -10.98
CA GLU A 52 7.12 -24.45 -9.92
C GLU A 52 8.15 -23.48 -10.49
N LYS A 53 8.00 -22.19 -10.14
CA LYS A 53 8.89 -21.10 -10.55
C LYS A 53 9.09 -20.12 -9.42
N PHE A 54 10.22 -19.44 -9.41
CA PHE A 54 10.37 -18.24 -8.62
C PHE A 54 9.55 -17.09 -9.23
N TYR A 55 8.91 -16.31 -8.37
CA TYR A 55 8.30 -15.05 -8.77
C TYR A 55 9.38 -14.00 -9.08
N ASP A 56 9.06 -13.02 -9.91
CA ASP A 56 10.01 -11.94 -10.26
C ASP A 56 10.58 -11.22 -9.03
N CYS A 57 9.78 -11.01 -8.00
CA CYS A 57 10.25 -10.39 -6.77
C CYS A 57 11.25 -11.26 -6.01
N GLN A 58 11.09 -12.59 -6.05
CA GLN A 58 12.05 -13.54 -5.45
C GLN A 58 13.35 -13.60 -6.27
N ARG A 59 13.24 -13.65 -7.59
CA ARG A 59 14.36 -13.59 -8.51
C ARG A 59 15.22 -12.37 -8.24
N ARG A 60 14.63 -11.16 -8.22
CA ARG A 60 15.35 -9.91 -8.00
C ARG A 60 15.99 -9.84 -6.62
N ALA A 61 15.32 -10.36 -5.59
CA ALA A 61 15.89 -10.45 -4.25
C ALA A 61 17.15 -11.33 -4.21
N ILE A 62 17.11 -12.49 -4.87
CA ILE A 62 18.27 -13.39 -5.00
C ILE A 62 19.38 -12.71 -5.82
N GLU A 63 19.06 -12.16 -6.98
CA GLU A 63 19.99 -11.44 -7.84
C GLU A 63 20.70 -10.29 -7.11
N THR A 64 19.97 -9.53 -6.29
CA THR A 64 20.56 -8.41 -5.53
C THR A 64 21.63 -8.88 -4.54
N ILE A 65 21.39 -9.96 -3.79
CA ILE A 65 22.38 -10.48 -2.84
C ILE A 65 23.61 -11.03 -3.57
N ILE A 66 23.39 -11.78 -4.66
CA ILE A 66 24.49 -12.33 -5.48
C ILE A 66 25.30 -11.19 -6.10
N TYR A 67 24.65 -10.15 -6.61
CA TYR A 67 25.33 -8.98 -7.17
C TYR A 67 26.22 -8.28 -6.13
N CYS A 68 25.69 -8.01 -4.95
CA CYS A 68 26.48 -7.41 -3.86
C CYS A 68 27.68 -8.27 -3.46
N HIS A 69 27.50 -9.59 -3.43
CA HIS A 69 28.55 -10.51 -2.98
C HIS A 69 29.58 -10.83 -4.06
N GLU A 70 29.17 -11.22 -5.25
CA GLU A 70 30.07 -11.68 -6.32
C GLU A 70 30.57 -10.59 -7.25
N VAL A 71 29.75 -9.59 -7.57
CA VAL A 71 30.09 -8.53 -8.53
C VAL A 71 30.72 -7.35 -7.81
N LEU A 72 30.05 -6.83 -6.77
CA LEU A 72 30.58 -5.74 -5.96
C LEU A 72 31.65 -6.20 -4.97
N GLN A 73 31.70 -7.49 -4.63
CA GLN A 73 32.71 -8.09 -3.73
C GLN A 73 32.80 -7.40 -2.37
N VAL A 74 31.66 -7.10 -1.79
CA VAL A 74 31.55 -6.32 -0.56
C VAL A 74 32.03 -7.14 0.63
N LYS A 75 32.92 -6.57 1.45
CA LYS A 75 33.51 -7.20 2.65
C LYS A 75 32.93 -6.66 3.95
N SER A 76 32.25 -5.51 3.88
CA SER A 76 31.56 -4.90 5.03
C SER A 76 30.37 -4.06 4.59
N LEU A 77 29.49 -3.70 5.52
CA LEU A 77 28.40 -2.76 5.24
C LEU A 77 28.92 -1.39 4.83
N GLY A 78 30.03 -0.94 5.41
CA GLY A 78 30.66 0.33 5.04
C GLY A 78 31.12 0.35 3.58
N GLU A 79 31.80 -0.72 3.13
CA GLU A 79 32.23 -0.85 1.73
C GLU A 79 31.04 -0.89 0.75
N LEU A 80 29.91 -1.48 1.15
CA LEU A 80 28.70 -1.47 0.34
C LEU A 80 28.21 -0.03 0.13
N PHE A 81 28.15 0.78 1.19
CA PHE A 81 27.78 2.19 1.07
C PHE A 81 28.78 2.99 0.23
N GLU A 82 30.08 2.76 0.41
CA GLU A 82 31.12 3.43 -0.39
C GLU A 82 30.97 3.19 -1.90
N LYS A 83 30.59 1.96 -2.29
CA LYS A 83 30.42 1.59 -3.69
C LYS A 83 29.09 2.04 -4.29
N VAL A 84 28.02 2.03 -3.51
CA VAL A 84 26.64 2.14 -4.02
C VAL A 84 26.00 3.50 -3.69
N ALA A 85 26.21 4.03 -2.49
CA ALA A 85 25.56 5.24 -1.99
C ALA A 85 26.46 6.05 -1.04
N PRO A 86 27.66 6.47 -1.48
CA PRO A 86 28.68 7.09 -0.63
C PRO A 86 28.22 8.39 0.03
N GLU A 87 27.30 9.13 -0.58
CA GLU A 87 26.77 10.39 -0.05
C GLU A 87 26.01 10.22 1.28
N PHE A 88 25.50 9.03 1.57
CA PHE A 88 24.76 8.76 2.83
C PHE A 88 25.64 8.27 3.97
N LEU A 89 26.86 7.83 3.69
CA LEU A 89 27.77 7.28 4.69
C LEU A 89 28.07 8.28 5.84
N HIS A 90 28.20 9.57 5.51
CA HIS A 90 28.49 10.62 6.48
C HIS A 90 27.32 11.60 6.72
N SER A 91 26.34 11.63 5.83
CA SER A 91 25.20 12.54 5.94
C SER A 91 24.04 11.97 6.75
N SER A 92 23.97 10.65 6.91
CA SER A 92 22.90 9.94 7.65
C SER A 92 23.44 9.34 8.94
N LYS A 93 22.96 9.86 10.10
CA LYS A 93 23.34 9.33 11.42
C LYS A 93 23.01 7.85 11.58
N PRO A 94 21.81 7.35 11.19
CA PRO A 94 21.50 5.92 11.27
C PRO A 94 22.46 5.05 10.47
N VAL A 95 22.86 5.49 9.27
CA VAL A 95 23.86 4.79 8.44
C VAL A 95 25.21 4.74 9.16
N TYR A 96 25.69 5.90 9.63
CA TYR A 96 26.99 5.98 10.31
C TYR A 96 27.03 5.10 11.56
N ASP A 97 25.99 5.13 12.39
CA ASP A 97 25.94 4.34 13.62
C ASP A 97 25.94 2.82 13.32
N GLU A 98 25.21 2.38 12.27
CA GLU A 98 25.16 0.97 11.88
C GLU A 98 26.48 0.51 11.27
N VAL A 99 27.07 1.28 10.35
CA VAL A 99 28.34 0.95 9.68
C VAL A 99 29.49 0.84 10.66
N LYS A 100 29.54 1.71 11.67
CA LYS A 100 30.58 1.69 12.71
C LYS A 100 30.57 0.40 13.52
N ASP A 101 29.40 -0.15 13.80
CA ASP A 101 29.22 -1.30 14.70
C ASP A 101 29.31 -2.65 13.95
N ILE A 102 29.27 -2.66 12.60
CA ILE A 102 29.14 -3.89 11.80
C ILE A 102 30.32 -4.04 10.82
N PRO A 103 31.35 -4.82 11.16
CA PRO A 103 32.56 -5.00 10.36
C PRO A 103 32.41 -6.07 9.25
N PHE A 104 31.25 -6.67 9.03
CA PHE A 104 30.98 -7.73 8.07
C PHE A 104 29.87 -7.34 7.11
N PRO A 105 29.69 -8.03 5.96
CA PRO A 105 28.61 -7.78 5.03
C PRO A 105 27.26 -8.04 5.70
N LYS A 106 26.35 -7.06 5.60
CA LYS A 106 25.01 -7.13 6.16
C LYS A 106 24.00 -6.61 5.16
N TYR A 107 23.00 -7.42 4.89
CA TYR A 107 21.94 -7.12 3.91
C TYR A 107 20.57 -7.29 4.53
N CYS A 108 19.60 -6.53 4.08
CA CYS A 108 18.20 -6.74 4.42
C CYS A 108 17.34 -6.80 3.15
N ILE A 109 16.56 -7.86 3.04
CA ILE A 109 15.57 -8.07 2.00
C ILE A 109 14.20 -7.70 2.58
N LYS A 110 13.67 -6.55 2.16
CA LYS A 110 12.32 -6.13 2.50
C LYS A 110 11.37 -6.68 1.44
N MET A 111 10.52 -7.63 1.83
CA MET A 111 9.48 -8.20 0.99
C MET A 111 8.16 -8.32 1.75
N ALA A 112 7.05 -8.00 1.09
CA ALA A 112 5.71 -8.11 1.65
C ALA A 112 5.43 -9.51 2.20
N THR A 113 4.58 -9.62 3.21
CA THR A 113 4.13 -10.91 3.74
C THR A 113 3.37 -11.68 2.64
N GLY A 114 3.63 -12.98 2.53
CA GLY A 114 2.97 -13.82 1.51
C GLY A 114 3.71 -13.93 0.18
N THR A 115 4.80 -13.20 -0.04
CA THR A 115 5.56 -13.22 -1.31
C THR A 115 6.70 -14.25 -1.35
N GLY A 116 6.81 -15.09 -0.31
CA GLY A 116 7.73 -16.23 -0.30
C GLY A 116 9.17 -15.92 0.13
N LYS A 117 9.37 -15.05 1.14
CA LYS A 117 10.69 -14.77 1.75
C LYS A 117 11.48 -16.03 2.08
N THR A 118 10.80 -17.06 2.62
CA THR A 118 11.45 -18.35 3.00
C THR A 118 12.05 -19.06 1.79
N TRP A 119 11.45 -18.92 0.59
CA TRP A 119 12.03 -19.48 -0.63
C TRP A 119 13.29 -18.75 -1.08
N VAL A 120 13.32 -17.42 -0.92
CA VAL A 120 14.53 -16.63 -1.18
C VAL A 120 15.65 -17.08 -0.22
N LEU A 121 15.33 -17.24 1.06
CA LEU A 121 16.27 -17.76 2.05
C LEU A 121 16.82 -19.15 1.64
N ALA A 122 15.94 -20.08 1.25
CA ALA A 122 16.33 -21.42 0.83
C ALA A 122 17.22 -21.41 -0.42
N ALA A 123 16.93 -20.56 -1.41
CA ALA A 123 17.74 -20.41 -2.61
C ALA A 123 19.13 -19.84 -2.30
N LEU A 124 19.22 -18.80 -1.47
CA LEU A 124 20.49 -18.21 -1.06
C LEU A 124 21.36 -19.19 -0.26
N LEU A 125 20.73 -20.06 0.54
CA LEU A 125 21.45 -21.15 1.23
C LEU A 125 22.02 -22.13 0.21
N VAL A 126 21.23 -22.59 -0.77
CA VAL A 126 21.71 -23.50 -1.82
C VAL A 126 22.83 -22.87 -2.64
N TRP A 127 22.73 -21.60 -2.98
CA TRP A 127 23.76 -20.83 -3.68
C TRP A 127 25.10 -20.83 -2.91
N GLN A 128 25.07 -20.49 -1.65
CA GLN A 128 26.25 -20.50 -0.78
C GLN A 128 26.83 -21.90 -0.63
N TYR A 129 25.97 -22.89 -0.36
CA TYR A 129 26.35 -24.27 -0.17
C TYR A 129 27.16 -24.84 -1.34
N PHE A 130 26.65 -24.73 -2.57
CA PHE A 130 27.30 -25.34 -3.73
C PHE A 130 28.56 -24.58 -4.16
N ASN A 131 28.59 -23.24 -4.03
CA ASN A 131 29.80 -22.48 -4.27
C ASN A 131 30.92 -22.86 -3.25
N ALA A 132 30.57 -22.99 -1.98
CA ALA A 132 31.52 -23.44 -0.95
C ALA A 132 32.00 -24.87 -1.18
N LEU A 133 31.10 -25.80 -1.53
CA LEU A 133 31.42 -27.19 -1.83
C LEU A 133 32.40 -27.31 -3.01
N ASN A 134 32.17 -26.51 -4.06
CA ASN A 134 33.00 -26.47 -5.27
C ASN A 134 34.26 -25.60 -5.10
N LYS A 135 34.45 -24.95 -3.94
CA LYS A 135 35.52 -23.99 -3.66
C LYS A 135 35.65 -22.89 -4.70
N GLU A 136 34.48 -22.37 -5.12
CA GLU A 136 34.42 -21.30 -6.11
C GLU A 136 35.03 -20.00 -5.60
N ILE A 137 35.57 -19.23 -6.51
CA ILE A 137 36.09 -17.87 -6.27
C ILE A 137 35.41 -16.95 -7.30
N PRO A 138 34.82 -15.81 -6.89
CA PRO A 138 34.25 -14.86 -7.83
C PRO A 138 35.27 -14.44 -8.90
N ARG A 139 34.85 -14.34 -10.15
CA ARG A 139 35.79 -14.11 -11.28
C ARG A 139 36.65 -12.85 -11.13
N CYS A 140 36.10 -11.81 -10.51
CA CYS A 140 36.81 -10.57 -10.24
C CYS A 140 37.80 -10.65 -9.07
N ALA A 141 37.71 -11.71 -8.24
CA ALA A 141 38.51 -11.94 -7.03
C ALA A 141 39.60 -13.01 -7.24
N GLN A 142 39.88 -13.41 -8.48
CA GLN A 142 40.90 -14.42 -8.79
C GLN A 142 42.28 -13.95 -8.31
N GLY A 143 42.87 -14.75 -7.40
CA GLY A 143 44.13 -14.45 -6.74
C GLY A 143 44.03 -14.09 -5.26
N GLU A 144 42.85 -13.87 -4.71
CA GLU A 144 42.64 -13.73 -3.26
C GLU A 144 42.64 -15.11 -2.57
N SER A 145 43.32 -15.23 -1.45
CA SER A 145 43.43 -16.49 -0.68
C SER A 145 42.40 -16.68 0.39
N ARG A 146 41.24 -16.00 0.31
CA ARG A 146 40.18 -16.10 1.30
C ARG A 146 39.03 -17.00 0.82
N ASP A 147 38.30 -17.59 1.78
CA ASP A 147 37.04 -18.25 1.47
C ASP A 147 35.97 -17.22 1.12
N TRP A 148 35.29 -17.39 -0.01
CA TRP A 148 34.23 -16.52 -0.50
C TRP A 148 32.82 -17.03 -0.20
N TYR A 149 32.69 -18.28 0.18
CA TYR A 149 31.42 -18.94 0.43
C TYR A 149 31.51 -19.83 1.66
N SER A 150 30.36 -20.08 2.28
CA SER A 150 30.24 -21.02 3.39
C SER A 150 29.06 -21.97 3.20
N TYR A 151 29.14 -23.13 3.80
CA TYR A 151 28.04 -24.09 3.94
C TYR A 151 27.62 -24.30 5.40
N ARG A 152 27.92 -23.32 6.27
CA ARG A 152 27.56 -23.31 7.69
C ARG A 152 26.62 -22.15 7.97
N PHE A 153 25.42 -22.48 8.45
CA PHE A 153 24.34 -21.51 8.54
C PHE A 153 23.75 -21.48 9.95
N MET A 154 23.34 -20.29 10.38
CA MET A 154 22.44 -20.09 11.50
C MET A 154 21.19 -19.37 11.01
N VAL A 155 20.01 -19.99 11.19
CA VAL A 155 18.72 -19.40 10.84
C VAL A 155 17.95 -19.07 12.11
N VAL A 156 17.57 -17.81 12.27
CA VAL A 156 16.92 -17.30 13.48
C VAL A 156 15.47 -16.94 13.20
N ALA A 157 14.56 -17.56 13.94
CA ALA A 157 13.14 -17.29 13.93
C ALA A 157 12.72 -16.32 15.05
N PRO A 158 11.65 -15.52 14.86
CA PRO A 158 11.14 -14.62 15.90
C PRO A 158 10.43 -15.36 17.05
N GLY A 159 9.86 -16.53 16.79
CA GLY A 159 9.09 -17.28 17.77
C GLY A 159 8.91 -18.74 17.37
N LEU A 160 8.26 -19.53 18.24
CA LEU A 160 8.12 -20.99 18.08
C LEU A 160 7.30 -21.38 16.85
N GLU A 161 6.28 -20.61 16.46
CA GLU A 161 5.46 -20.92 15.30
C GLU A 161 6.23 -20.74 13.99
N VAL A 162 7.02 -19.67 13.89
CA VAL A 162 7.90 -19.44 12.72
C VAL A 162 9.03 -20.48 12.70
N LEU A 163 9.58 -20.81 13.87
CA LEU A 163 10.57 -21.89 14.01
C LEU A 163 10.03 -23.21 13.46
N ASN A 164 8.80 -23.61 13.83
CA ASN A 164 8.19 -24.83 13.34
C ASN A 164 7.99 -24.81 11.82
N ARG A 165 7.62 -23.67 11.24
CA ARG A 165 7.49 -23.52 9.78
C ARG A 165 8.83 -23.61 9.05
N LEU A 166 9.89 -23.02 9.63
CA LEU A 166 11.24 -23.20 9.10
C LEU A 166 11.66 -24.66 9.18
N LEU A 167 11.39 -25.34 10.28
CA LEU A 167 11.64 -26.77 10.40
C LEU A 167 10.83 -27.61 9.40
N ASP A 168 9.58 -27.21 9.08
CA ASP A 168 8.79 -27.84 8.01
C ASP A 168 9.45 -27.63 6.63
N SER A 169 9.96 -26.42 6.36
CA SER A 169 10.69 -26.10 5.14
C SER A 169 11.98 -26.94 4.99
N PHE A 170 12.73 -27.10 6.07
CA PHE A 170 14.03 -27.78 6.05
C PHE A 170 13.94 -29.29 6.24
N LYS A 171 13.25 -29.77 7.28
CA LYS A 171 13.13 -31.20 7.65
C LYS A 171 11.88 -31.88 7.07
N GLY A 172 10.98 -31.12 6.45
CA GLY A 172 9.68 -31.61 6.00
C GLY A 172 8.59 -31.59 7.07
N LYS A 173 7.34 -31.72 6.64
CA LYS A 173 6.16 -31.62 7.50
C LYS A 173 6.08 -32.75 8.52
N ARG A 174 5.62 -32.42 9.73
CA ARG A 174 5.42 -33.42 10.78
C ARG A 174 4.13 -34.19 10.52
N ASN A 175 4.21 -35.53 10.53
CA ASN A 175 3.04 -36.38 10.45
C ASN A 175 2.24 -36.30 11.78
N PRO A 176 0.96 -35.90 11.74
CA PRO A 176 0.17 -35.71 12.98
C PRO A 176 -0.03 -36.99 13.81
N LYS A 177 0.06 -38.19 13.17
CA LYS A 177 -0.16 -39.48 13.82
C LYS A 177 1.10 -40.05 14.43
N THR A 178 2.24 -39.93 13.75
CA THR A 178 3.51 -40.54 14.22
C THR A 178 4.41 -39.55 14.94
N GLY A 179 4.18 -38.23 14.76
CA GLY A 179 5.04 -37.17 15.24
C GLY A 179 6.37 -37.04 14.48
N LEU A 180 6.66 -37.92 13.53
CA LEU A 180 7.88 -37.91 12.72
C LEU A 180 7.73 -36.91 11.55
N ARG A 181 8.84 -36.32 11.14
CA ARG A 181 8.89 -35.45 9.96
C ARG A 181 9.12 -36.26 8.70
N ASP A 182 8.49 -35.85 7.59
CA ASP A 182 8.64 -36.48 6.28
C ASP A 182 9.56 -35.61 5.40
N PRO A 183 10.82 -36.01 5.18
CA PRO A 183 11.80 -35.25 4.40
C PRO A 183 11.37 -35.01 2.93
N SER A 184 10.51 -35.87 2.39
CA SER A 184 10.01 -35.73 1.01
C SER A 184 9.12 -34.48 0.83
N THR A 185 8.63 -33.93 1.92
CA THR A 185 7.80 -32.71 1.94
C THR A 185 8.59 -31.43 2.23
N SER A 186 9.92 -31.51 2.38
CA SER A 186 10.79 -30.36 2.56
C SER A 186 10.88 -29.52 1.28
N ASP A 187 11.21 -28.22 1.41
CA ASP A 187 11.41 -27.37 0.24
C ASP A 187 12.59 -27.87 -0.62
N TYR A 188 13.67 -28.40 -0.02
CA TYR A 188 14.81 -28.94 -0.77
C TYR A 188 14.52 -30.25 -1.51
N ALA A 189 13.44 -30.95 -1.18
CA ALA A 189 12.96 -32.09 -1.94
C ALA A 189 12.30 -31.67 -3.27
N ARG A 190 11.88 -30.40 -3.38
CA ARG A 190 11.25 -29.87 -4.60
C ARG A 190 12.27 -29.75 -5.74
N PRO A 191 11.86 -29.96 -7.00
CA PRO A 191 12.74 -29.77 -8.15
C PRO A 191 13.12 -28.31 -8.41
N LEU A 192 12.55 -27.35 -7.67
CA LEU A 192 12.82 -25.92 -7.83
C LEU A 192 14.23 -25.52 -7.39
N PHE A 193 14.68 -25.97 -6.20
CA PHE A 193 15.87 -25.39 -5.56
C PHE A 193 17.19 -25.96 -6.04
N ILE A 194 17.24 -27.28 -6.26
CA ILE A 194 18.49 -28.00 -6.54
C ILE A 194 18.38 -28.76 -7.85
N PRO A 195 19.29 -28.53 -8.82
CA PRO A 195 19.37 -29.33 -10.04
C PRO A 195 19.46 -30.82 -9.73
N GLU A 196 18.73 -31.65 -10.46
CA GLU A 196 18.64 -33.06 -10.17
C GLU A 196 20.01 -33.74 -10.11
N ARG A 197 20.92 -33.36 -11.00
CA ARG A 197 22.30 -33.85 -11.03
C ARG A 197 23.13 -33.45 -9.80
N TRP A 198 22.74 -32.42 -9.06
CA TRP A 198 23.47 -31.94 -7.87
C TRP A 198 22.89 -32.48 -6.56
N ARG A 199 21.67 -33.02 -6.56
CA ARG A 199 20.99 -33.59 -5.40
C ARG A 199 21.80 -34.63 -4.63
N PRO A 200 22.54 -35.59 -5.28
CA PRO A 200 23.36 -36.53 -4.55
C PRO A 200 24.49 -35.90 -3.71
N ASN A 201 24.85 -34.64 -3.97
CA ASN A 201 25.90 -33.91 -3.27
C ASN A 201 25.35 -32.93 -2.23
N PHE A 202 24.02 -32.88 -2.06
CA PHE A 202 23.40 -32.00 -1.06
C PHE A 202 23.13 -32.75 0.23
N HIS A 203 24.05 -32.58 1.20
CA HIS A 203 23.99 -33.20 2.52
C HIS A 203 24.08 -32.10 3.58
N LEU A 204 22.94 -31.63 4.07
CA LEU A 204 22.84 -30.54 5.05
C LEU A 204 22.34 -31.12 6.38
N GLU A 205 23.19 -31.10 7.41
CA GLU A 205 22.80 -31.48 8.77
C GLU A 205 21.94 -30.36 9.38
N ILE A 206 20.79 -30.70 9.98
CA ILE A 206 19.86 -29.71 10.52
C ILE A 206 19.83 -29.86 12.03
N LEU A 207 20.43 -28.89 12.73
CA LEU A 207 20.58 -28.82 14.18
C LEU A 207 19.52 -27.91 14.80
N GLU A 208 19.01 -28.31 15.95
CA GLU A 208 18.09 -27.54 16.79
C GLU A 208 18.74 -27.26 18.17
N PRO A 209 18.23 -26.30 18.97
CA PRO A 209 18.78 -26.03 20.29
C PRO A 209 18.84 -27.25 21.22
N SER A 210 17.94 -28.21 21.06
CA SER A 210 17.91 -29.48 21.81
C SER A 210 19.08 -30.40 21.49
N ASP A 211 19.72 -30.25 20.34
CA ASP A 211 20.84 -31.07 19.88
C ASP A 211 22.16 -30.56 20.46
N LEU A 212 22.20 -29.30 20.94
CA LEU A 212 23.40 -28.73 21.57
C LEU A 212 23.43 -28.97 23.07
N ARG A 213 24.53 -29.53 23.55
CA ARG A 213 24.88 -29.71 24.96
C ARG A 213 26.26 -29.08 25.22
N PRO A 214 26.62 -28.75 26.48
CA PRO A 214 28.00 -28.41 26.81
C PRO A 214 28.95 -29.44 26.21
N ASN A 215 29.98 -29.00 25.48
CA ASN A 215 30.98 -29.84 24.81
C ASN A 215 30.42 -30.71 23.64
N THR A 216 29.37 -30.29 22.98
CA THR A 216 28.93 -30.91 21.72
C THR A 216 30.04 -30.83 20.69
N THR A 217 30.47 -31.96 20.13
CA THR A 217 31.47 -31.98 19.06
C THR A 217 30.89 -31.31 17.80
N PRO A 218 31.57 -30.27 17.26
CA PRO A 218 31.12 -29.62 16.04
C PRO A 218 31.11 -30.60 14.86
N PRO A 219 30.10 -30.50 13.93
CA PRO A 219 30.11 -31.32 12.73
C PRO A 219 31.23 -30.88 11.78
N ASP A 220 31.92 -31.83 11.18
CA ASP A 220 32.96 -31.55 10.16
C ASP A 220 32.39 -31.06 8.81
N GLY A 221 31.10 -31.27 8.57
CA GLY A 221 30.42 -31.02 7.32
C GLY A 221 29.52 -29.81 7.30
N PRO A 222 28.72 -29.69 6.23
CA PRO A 222 27.71 -28.65 6.08
C PRO A 222 26.57 -28.79 7.09
N PHE A 223 26.21 -27.71 7.76
CA PHE A 223 25.06 -27.72 8.69
C PHE A 223 24.26 -26.40 8.63
N VAL A 224 23.01 -26.48 9.08
CA VAL A 224 22.18 -25.33 9.44
C VAL A 224 21.69 -25.49 10.88
N PHE A 225 22.00 -24.51 11.72
CA PHE A 225 21.48 -24.39 13.08
C PHE A 225 20.23 -23.50 13.06
N ILE A 226 19.07 -24.07 13.37
CA ILE A 226 17.79 -23.36 13.34
C ILE A 226 17.34 -23.11 14.77
N THR A 227 17.13 -21.84 15.14
CA THR A 227 16.81 -21.45 16.49
C THR A 227 15.84 -20.26 16.53
N ASN A 228 15.45 -19.82 17.72
CA ASN A 228 14.74 -18.55 17.91
C ASN A 228 15.57 -17.59 18.79
N TRP A 229 15.32 -16.28 18.64
CA TRP A 229 16.11 -15.25 19.32
C TRP A 229 16.06 -15.34 20.86
N GLN A 230 15.05 -15.96 21.45
CA GLN A 230 14.89 -16.13 22.90
C GLN A 230 15.96 -17.02 23.51
N GLN A 231 16.60 -17.88 22.70
CA GLN A 231 17.68 -18.78 23.13
C GLN A 231 19.04 -18.07 23.33
N PHE A 232 19.17 -16.81 22.88
CA PHE A 232 20.45 -16.08 22.91
C PHE A 232 20.73 -15.33 24.22
N ARG A 233 20.02 -15.59 25.31
CA ARG A 233 20.30 -14.96 26.61
C ARG A 233 21.64 -15.45 27.13
N LEU A 234 22.53 -14.50 27.41
CA LEU A 234 23.84 -14.76 28.03
C LEU A 234 23.74 -14.72 29.56
N LYS A 235 24.76 -15.25 30.26
CA LYS A 235 24.82 -15.30 31.73
C LYS A 235 24.61 -13.94 32.40
N LYS A 236 25.07 -12.85 31.78
CA LYS A 236 24.85 -11.47 32.23
C LYS A 236 23.39 -10.99 32.12
N ASP A 237 22.53 -11.69 31.35
CA ASP A 237 21.12 -11.38 31.17
C ASP A 237 20.22 -12.14 32.13
N SER A 238 20.77 -13.11 32.86
CA SER A 238 20.05 -14.08 33.67
C SER A 238 20.16 -13.85 35.17
N ILE A 239 20.43 -12.63 35.63
CA ILE A 239 20.11 -12.28 37.01
C ILE A 239 18.57 -12.26 37.08
N SER A 240 18.03 -13.42 37.42
CA SER A 240 16.57 -13.57 37.52
C SER A 240 16.11 -12.87 38.80
N LEU A 241 14.88 -12.39 38.79
CA LEU A 241 14.19 -11.92 39.99
C LEU A 241 14.25 -12.99 41.12
N TRP A 242 14.48 -14.26 40.79
CA TRP A 242 14.62 -15.39 41.67
C TRP A 242 16.00 -15.43 42.36
N GLU A 243 17.10 -15.19 41.64
CA GLU A 243 18.44 -15.05 42.21
C GLU A 243 18.55 -13.82 43.13
N GLU A 244 17.89 -12.72 42.75
CA GLU A 244 17.80 -11.52 43.57
C GLU A 244 16.98 -11.75 44.85
N LEU A 245 15.99 -12.67 44.81
CA LEU A 245 15.11 -12.99 45.94
C LEU A 245 15.60 -14.15 46.82
N THR A 246 16.30 -15.13 46.25
CA THR A 246 16.67 -16.37 46.96
C THR A 246 18.16 -16.50 47.22
N GLY A 247 19.03 -15.82 46.48
CA GLY A 247 20.48 -15.98 46.62
C GLY A 247 21.02 -17.36 46.20
N GLU A 248 20.20 -18.16 45.51
CA GLU A 248 20.62 -19.51 45.02
C GLU A 248 21.15 -19.35 43.58
N ASP A 249 22.40 -19.78 43.35
CA ASP A 249 23.00 -19.88 42.03
C ASP A 249 22.30 -20.98 41.20
N ILE A 250 21.84 -20.65 40.02
CA ILE A 250 21.32 -21.65 39.06
C ILE A 250 22.56 -22.32 38.42
N GLU A 251 22.77 -23.60 38.69
CA GLU A 251 23.90 -24.39 38.15
C GLU A 251 23.83 -24.67 36.63
N GLU A 252 22.71 -24.35 35.95
CA GLU A 252 22.58 -24.54 34.49
C GLU A 252 23.16 -23.38 33.70
N GLU A 253 24.12 -23.71 32.82
CA GLU A 253 24.71 -22.73 31.88
C GLU A 253 23.63 -22.16 30.94
N PRO A 254 23.52 -20.82 30.82
CA PRO A 254 22.53 -20.21 29.93
C PRO A 254 22.70 -20.73 28.51
N ARG A 255 21.58 -21.03 27.83
CA ARG A 255 21.57 -21.56 26.45
C ARG A 255 22.35 -20.70 25.47
N GLY A 256 22.34 -19.36 25.63
CA GLY A 256 23.11 -18.44 24.79
C GLY A 256 24.61 -18.66 24.85
N GLU A 257 25.16 -19.06 26.00
CA GLU A 257 26.60 -19.38 26.16
C GLU A 257 26.94 -20.64 25.37
N ILE A 258 26.15 -21.72 25.52
CA ILE A 258 26.36 -22.98 24.79
C ILE A 258 26.32 -22.76 23.29
N ILE A 259 25.36 -21.94 22.81
CA ILE A 259 25.23 -21.61 21.38
C ILE A 259 26.42 -20.78 20.92
N ALA A 260 26.86 -19.80 21.71
CA ALA A 260 28.00 -18.96 21.36
C ALA A 260 29.30 -19.75 21.32
N ASP A 261 29.50 -20.68 22.26
CA ASP A 261 30.66 -21.58 22.26
C ASP A 261 30.68 -22.48 21.04
N PHE A 262 29.55 -23.14 20.74
CA PHE A 262 29.42 -23.99 19.56
C PHE A 262 29.69 -23.25 18.27
N LEU A 263 29.03 -22.11 18.06
CA LEU A 263 29.19 -21.33 16.82
C LEU A 263 30.58 -20.73 16.68
N SER A 264 31.24 -20.40 17.78
CA SER A 264 32.57 -19.80 17.75
C SER A 264 33.67 -20.75 17.24
N GLU A 265 33.40 -22.06 17.13
CA GLU A 265 34.29 -23.00 16.48
C GLU A 265 34.42 -22.76 14.96
N PHE A 266 33.46 -22.08 14.34
CA PHE A 266 33.39 -21.92 12.90
C PHE A 266 33.56 -20.45 12.46
N PRO A 267 34.66 -20.07 11.81
CA PRO A 267 34.93 -18.66 11.44
C PRO A 267 34.16 -18.15 10.22
N ASP A 268 33.26 -18.95 9.69
CA ASP A 268 32.55 -18.69 8.43
C ASP A 268 31.03 -18.84 8.53
N ILE A 269 30.45 -18.54 9.69
CA ILE A 269 29.00 -18.67 9.91
C ILE A 269 28.22 -17.60 9.13
N ILE A 270 27.25 -18.06 8.33
CA ILE A 270 26.23 -17.21 7.68
C ILE A 270 25.01 -17.12 8.59
N ILE A 271 24.60 -15.90 8.92
CA ILE A 271 23.43 -15.63 9.76
C ILE A 271 22.26 -15.19 8.86
N MET A 272 21.11 -15.85 9.00
CA MET A 272 19.88 -15.51 8.31
C MET A 272 18.76 -15.29 9.31
N ASN A 273 18.25 -14.04 9.44
CA ASN A 273 17.19 -13.69 10.37
C ASN A 273 15.85 -13.58 9.65
N ASP A 274 14.91 -14.49 9.94
CA ASP A 274 13.52 -14.33 9.47
C ASP A 274 12.75 -13.39 10.41
N GLU A 275 11.91 -12.52 9.85
CA GLU A 275 11.21 -11.42 10.53
C GLU A 275 12.16 -10.57 11.40
N ALA A 276 13.24 -10.12 10.80
CA ALA A 276 14.40 -9.47 11.47
C ALA A 276 14.04 -8.23 12.31
N HIS A 277 12.87 -7.60 12.10
CA HIS A 277 12.41 -6.49 12.94
C HIS A 277 12.26 -6.86 14.42
N HIS A 278 12.10 -8.15 14.76
CA HIS A 278 12.06 -8.64 16.14
C HIS A 278 13.43 -8.70 16.81
N VAL A 279 14.46 -9.05 16.05
CA VAL A 279 15.85 -9.09 16.56
C VAL A 279 16.45 -7.69 16.67
N HIS A 280 15.93 -6.72 15.91
CA HIS A 280 16.42 -5.34 15.91
C HIS A 280 15.53 -4.35 16.68
N ALA A 281 14.42 -4.78 17.32
CA ALA A 281 13.51 -3.91 18.05
C ALA A 281 14.22 -3.13 19.17
N LYS A 282 14.15 -1.78 19.16
CA LYS A 282 14.71 -0.93 20.22
C LYS A 282 13.86 -1.05 21.50
N LYS A 283 14.45 -1.46 22.65
CA LYS A 283 13.83 -1.32 23.96
C LYS A 283 14.17 0.03 24.58
N ASN A 284 13.28 0.54 25.42
CA ASN A 284 13.41 1.85 26.06
C ASN A 284 14.62 1.89 27.03
N LYS A 285 15.39 2.99 26.95
CA LYS A 285 16.44 3.42 27.89
C LYS A 285 17.58 2.44 28.18
N GLY A 286 18.59 2.43 27.28
CA GLY A 286 19.96 2.09 27.68
C GLY A 286 20.31 0.60 27.77
N GLU A 287 19.36 -0.31 27.63
CA GLU A 287 19.65 -1.74 27.57
C GLU A 287 19.96 -2.16 26.12
N GLU A 288 21.15 -2.69 25.90
CA GLU A 288 21.55 -3.30 24.66
C GLU A 288 20.72 -4.58 24.44
N LEU A 289 20.16 -4.75 23.22
CA LEU A 289 19.31 -5.89 22.90
C LEU A 289 20.06 -7.22 23.05
N VAL A 290 19.34 -8.24 23.51
CA VAL A 290 19.87 -9.61 23.65
C VAL A 290 20.60 -10.09 22.40
N TRP A 291 20.01 -9.83 21.21
CA TRP A 291 20.63 -10.16 19.92
C TRP A 291 21.96 -9.43 19.67
N ARG A 292 22.00 -8.11 19.88
CA ARG A 292 23.21 -7.31 19.66
C ARG A 292 24.35 -7.72 20.61
N ARG A 293 24.01 -7.99 21.86
CA ARG A 293 24.97 -8.52 22.84
C ARG A 293 25.50 -9.90 22.47
N PHE A 294 24.59 -10.78 22.01
CA PHE A 294 24.98 -12.12 21.54
C PHE A 294 25.93 -12.03 20.33
N ILE A 295 25.63 -11.23 19.32
CA ILE A 295 26.52 -11.06 18.16
C ILE A 295 27.88 -10.47 18.55
N LYS A 296 27.92 -9.48 19.44
CA LYS A 296 29.19 -8.92 19.95
C LYS A 296 29.99 -9.96 20.71
N GLU A 297 29.37 -10.76 21.57
CA GLU A 297 30.06 -11.84 22.31
C GLU A 297 30.53 -12.94 21.35
N LEU A 298 29.71 -13.33 20.39
CA LEU A 298 30.09 -14.30 19.37
C LEU A 298 31.29 -13.78 18.55
N TYR A 299 31.27 -12.51 18.12
CA TYR A 299 32.38 -11.90 17.39
C TYR A 299 33.66 -11.86 18.21
N LYS A 300 33.57 -11.56 19.51
CA LYS A 300 34.71 -11.59 20.44
C LYS A 300 35.31 -13.00 20.53
N ARG A 301 34.48 -14.05 20.68
CA ARG A 301 34.93 -15.45 20.72
C ARG A 301 35.56 -15.89 19.39
N PHE A 302 35.05 -15.46 18.29
CA PHE A 302 35.70 -15.68 16.98
C PHE A 302 37.11 -15.07 16.92
N THR A 303 37.24 -13.80 17.34
CA THR A 303 38.54 -13.13 17.39
C THR A 303 39.55 -13.83 18.29
N GLU A 304 39.10 -14.28 19.48
CA GLU A 304 39.93 -15.01 20.42
C GLU A 304 40.41 -16.36 19.87
N LYS A 305 39.57 -17.10 19.15
CA LYS A 305 39.88 -18.44 18.62
C LYS A 305 40.60 -18.40 17.26
N HIS A 306 40.23 -17.50 16.38
CA HIS A 306 40.63 -17.51 14.96
C HIS A 306 41.44 -16.29 14.50
N GLY A 307 41.64 -15.28 15.37
CA GLY A 307 42.32 -14.02 15.03
C GLY A 307 41.37 -12.94 14.46
N ASN A 308 41.91 -11.73 14.30
CA ASN A 308 41.10 -10.52 14.02
C ASN A 308 40.41 -10.47 12.63
N ASP A 309 40.80 -11.33 11.69
CA ASP A 309 40.24 -11.35 10.33
C ASP A 309 39.07 -12.33 10.16
N ARG A 310 38.62 -12.95 11.24
CA ARG A 310 37.59 -13.99 11.23
C ARG A 310 36.41 -13.59 12.12
N GLY A 311 35.19 -13.83 11.64
CA GLY A 311 33.98 -13.46 12.40
C GLY A 311 32.73 -13.97 11.72
N VAL A 312 31.59 -13.25 11.89
CA VAL A 312 30.38 -13.49 11.12
C VAL A 312 30.70 -13.29 9.64
N PHE A 313 30.44 -14.32 8.84
CA PHE A 313 30.78 -14.31 7.42
C PHE A 313 29.90 -13.33 6.63
N VAL A 314 28.58 -13.44 6.78
CA VAL A 314 27.57 -12.52 6.27
C VAL A 314 26.29 -12.64 7.09
N GLN A 315 25.57 -11.53 7.25
CA GLN A 315 24.24 -11.52 7.82
C GLN A 315 23.22 -11.09 6.75
N ILE A 316 22.13 -11.87 6.61
CA ILE A 316 21.03 -11.58 5.71
C ILE A 316 19.73 -11.53 6.52
N ASP A 317 19.12 -10.37 6.57
CA ASP A 317 17.88 -10.09 7.27
C ASP A 317 16.69 -10.17 6.31
N PHE A 318 15.61 -10.84 6.70
CA PHE A 318 14.35 -10.91 5.95
C PHE A 318 13.24 -10.28 6.78
N SER A 319 12.52 -9.31 6.24
CA SER A 319 11.39 -8.71 6.92
C SER A 319 10.43 -8.05 5.95
N ALA A 320 9.13 -8.04 6.28
CA ALA A 320 8.15 -7.18 5.60
C ALA A 320 8.22 -5.74 6.14
N THR A 321 8.65 -5.57 7.39
CA THR A 321 8.59 -4.31 8.16
C THR A 321 9.95 -3.99 8.81
N PRO A 322 11.05 -3.82 8.02
CA PRO A 322 12.38 -3.59 8.58
C PRO A 322 12.58 -2.13 9.00
N PHE A 323 11.91 -1.70 10.08
CA PHE A 323 12.03 -0.35 10.62
C PHE A 323 11.90 -0.33 12.14
N TYR A 324 12.39 0.74 12.75
CA TYR A 324 12.25 1.08 14.16
C TYR A 324 11.17 2.15 14.33
N GLY A 325 10.56 2.22 15.52
CA GLY A 325 9.60 3.25 15.87
C GLY A 325 8.21 3.04 15.25
N SER A 326 7.38 4.06 15.35
CA SER A 326 6.00 4.04 14.82
C SER A 326 5.56 5.46 14.42
N GLY A 327 4.59 5.55 13.53
CA GLY A 327 4.05 6.83 13.08
C GLY A 327 5.08 7.70 12.33
N THR A 328 5.21 8.94 12.72
CA THR A 328 6.14 9.93 12.15
C THR A 328 7.60 9.72 12.55
N GLN A 329 7.88 8.81 13.50
CA GLN A 329 9.22 8.46 13.98
C GLN A 329 9.70 7.12 13.41
N LYS A 330 9.16 6.68 12.31
CA LYS A 330 9.53 5.47 11.60
C LYS A 330 10.90 5.65 10.93
N GLU A 331 11.84 4.77 11.24
CA GLU A 331 13.20 4.77 10.73
C GLU A 331 13.53 3.39 10.13
N TYR A 332 13.76 3.33 8.84
CA TYR A 332 14.07 2.07 8.14
C TYR A 332 15.49 1.59 8.46
N PHE A 333 15.72 0.28 8.37
CA PHE A 333 17.07 -0.28 8.51
C PHE A 333 17.98 0.25 7.40
N PRO A 334 19.18 0.76 7.73
CA PRO A 334 20.09 1.32 6.73
C PRO A 334 20.56 0.30 5.68
N HIS A 335 20.63 -0.98 6.06
CA HIS A 335 21.13 -2.08 5.23
C HIS A 335 20.06 -2.76 4.36
N ILE A 336 18.94 -2.10 4.06
CA ILE A 336 17.95 -2.61 3.09
C ILE A 336 18.53 -2.48 1.68
N VAL A 337 18.80 -3.62 1.03
CA VAL A 337 19.35 -3.70 -0.33
C VAL A 337 18.27 -4.01 -1.37
N TYR A 338 17.14 -4.55 -0.97
CA TYR A 338 16.01 -4.87 -1.83
C TYR A 338 14.68 -4.53 -1.17
N ASP A 339 13.78 -3.89 -1.91
CA ASP A 339 12.44 -3.50 -1.48
C ASP A 339 11.37 -3.99 -2.46
N TYR A 340 10.42 -4.77 -1.92
CA TYR A 340 9.22 -5.21 -2.61
C TYR A 340 8.02 -5.10 -1.67
N ASP A 341 7.27 -4.03 -1.81
CA ASP A 341 6.21 -3.67 -0.90
C ASP A 341 4.88 -4.40 -1.18
N ILE A 342 3.90 -4.19 -0.30
CA ILE A 342 2.59 -4.82 -0.38
C ILE A 342 1.79 -4.36 -1.61
N VAL A 343 2.02 -3.14 -2.08
CA VAL A 343 1.33 -2.57 -3.24
C VAL A 343 1.83 -3.23 -4.52
N GLN A 344 3.15 -3.42 -4.62
CA GLN A 344 3.75 -4.18 -5.72
C GLN A 344 3.22 -5.62 -5.74
N ALA A 345 3.13 -6.27 -4.56
CA ALA A 345 2.60 -7.63 -4.45
C ALA A 345 1.12 -7.74 -4.86
N MET A 346 0.29 -6.73 -4.56
CA MET A 346 -1.10 -6.66 -5.04
C MET A 346 -1.16 -6.46 -6.56
N ARG A 347 -0.31 -5.59 -7.13
CA ARG A 347 -0.24 -5.39 -8.59
C ARG A 347 0.11 -6.65 -9.34
N ASP A 348 1.05 -7.39 -8.81
CA ASP A 348 1.54 -8.64 -9.40
C ASP A 348 0.59 -9.83 -9.09
N MET A 349 -0.50 -9.56 -8.36
CA MET A 349 -1.49 -10.57 -7.91
C MET A 349 -0.87 -11.73 -7.12
N LEU A 350 0.22 -11.49 -6.41
CA LEU A 350 0.88 -12.47 -5.53
C LEU A 350 0.24 -12.53 -4.14
N VAL A 351 -0.59 -11.56 -3.83
CA VAL A 351 -1.39 -11.47 -2.60
C VAL A 351 -2.82 -11.05 -2.94
N LYS A 352 -3.74 -11.18 -1.98
CA LYS A 352 -5.12 -10.72 -2.14
C LYS A 352 -5.18 -9.22 -2.38
N GLN A 353 -6.20 -8.79 -3.12
CA GLN A 353 -6.55 -7.39 -3.27
C GLN A 353 -7.21 -6.88 -2.00
N LEU A 354 -6.79 -5.70 -1.53
CA LEU A 354 -7.28 -5.12 -0.31
C LEU A 354 -8.41 -4.13 -0.59
N PHE A 355 -9.53 -4.33 0.11
CA PHE A 355 -10.68 -3.43 0.09
C PHE A 355 -10.92 -2.86 1.47
N LEU A 356 -11.07 -1.55 1.56
CA LEU A 356 -11.62 -0.90 2.73
C LEU A 356 -13.14 -0.78 2.57
N GLU A 357 -13.88 -1.18 3.57
CA GLU A 357 -15.29 -0.89 3.71
C GLU A 357 -15.44 0.58 4.11
N GLU A 358 -15.49 1.49 3.13
CA GLU A 358 -15.84 2.88 3.38
C GLU A 358 -17.33 2.97 3.71
N ARG A 359 -17.60 3.46 4.88
CA ARG A 359 -18.96 3.77 5.30
C ARG A 359 -19.31 5.15 4.77
N GLN A 360 -20.29 5.20 3.90
CA GLN A 360 -21.06 6.41 3.81
C GLN A 360 -21.94 6.43 5.04
N SER A 361 -21.50 7.12 6.07
CA SER A 361 -22.38 7.44 7.15
C SER A 361 -23.54 8.23 6.55
N VAL A 362 -24.70 7.87 6.98
CA VAL A 362 -25.88 8.59 6.82
C VAL A 362 -25.63 9.94 7.36
N ALA A 363 -25.03 10.78 7.05
CA ALA A 363 -24.91 12.04 7.66
C ALA A 363 -23.60 12.74 7.51
N GLY A 364 -22.70 12.28 6.69
CA GLY A 364 -21.41 12.96 6.57
C GLY A 364 -20.64 13.06 7.90
N GLU A 365 -21.25 12.74 9.04
CA GLU A 365 -20.47 12.38 10.20
C GLU A 365 -19.83 11.05 9.90
N ARG A 366 -18.53 11.10 9.67
CA ARG A 366 -17.72 9.90 9.77
C ARG A 366 -18.09 9.27 11.10
N LEU A 367 -18.22 7.96 11.15
CA LEU A 367 -18.42 7.21 12.38
C LEU A 367 -17.35 7.51 13.46
N GLU A 368 -16.48 8.46 13.22
CA GLU A 368 -15.45 9.02 14.11
C GLU A 368 -16.03 9.54 15.44
N ASN A 369 -17.31 9.94 15.46
CA ASN A 369 -17.98 10.43 16.65
C ASN A 369 -18.72 9.33 17.43
N LEU A 370 -18.83 8.11 16.88
CA LEU A 370 -19.32 6.97 17.66
C LEU A 370 -18.16 6.45 18.54
N ASP A 371 -18.51 6.08 19.76
CA ASP A 371 -17.53 5.42 20.61
C ASP A 371 -17.30 3.99 20.11
N PHE A 372 -16.07 3.73 19.68
CA PHE A 372 -15.60 2.41 19.24
C PHE A 372 -14.83 1.66 20.33
N ARG A 373 -14.73 2.23 21.52
CA ARG A 373 -14.16 1.56 22.68
C ARG A 373 -15.26 0.83 23.42
N ALA A 374 -14.90 -0.29 24.06
CA ALA A 374 -15.81 -1.02 24.93
C ALA A 374 -16.37 -0.11 26.04
N LEU A 375 -17.64 -0.28 26.35
CA LEU A 375 -18.30 0.46 27.42
C LEU A 375 -17.68 0.07 28.77
N ARG A 376 -17.33 1.09 29.58
CA ARG A 376 -16.71 0.89 30.88
C ARG A 376 -17.47 1.62 31.98
N LYS A 377 -17.43 1.06 33.20
CA LYS A 377 -17.80 1.80 34.42
C LYS A 377 -16.80 2.93 34.66
N GLU A 378 -17.19 3.92 35.46
CA GLU A 378 -16.23 4.90 35.95
C GLU A 378 -15.10 4.20 36.73
N PRO A 379 -13.83 4.65 36.56
CA PRO A 379 -12.71 4.04 37.25
C PRO A 379 -12.88 4.17 38.76
N GLU A 380 -12.67 3.10 39.51
CA GLU A 380 -12.56 3.15 40.97
C GLU A 380 -11.31 3.95 41.38
N GLU A 381 -11.34 4.53 42.56
CA GLU A 381 -10.26 5.34 43.12
C GLU A 381 -8.93 4.57 43.10
N GLY A 382 -7.93 5.07 42.41
CA GLY A 382 -6.63 4.41 42.23
C GLY A 382 -6.47 3.52 40.99
N LYS A 383 -7.51 3.23 40.24
CA LYS A 383 -7.45 2.49 38.97
C LYS A 383 -7.41 3.44 37.77
N ARG A 384 -6.58 3.14 36.77
CA ARG A 384 -6.45 3.95 35.56
C ARG A 384 -7.60 3.74 34.55
N ARG A 385 -8.32 2.62 34.61
CA ARG A 385 -9.45 2.27 33.72
C ARG A 385 -10.53 1.54 34.50
N GLY A 386 -11.81 1.82 34.18
CA GLY A 386 -12.96 1.10 34.74
C GLY A 386 -13.16 -0.27 34.12
N GLU A 387 -13.94 -1.10 34.81
CA GLU A 387 -14.36 -2.46 34.37
C GLU A 387 -15.17 -2.39 33.06
N ILE A 388 -14.93 -3.31 32.12
CA ILE A 388 -15.68 -3.41 30.87
C ILE A 388 -17.05 -3.97 31.14
N ILE A 389 -18.11 -3.28 30.68
CA ILE A 389 -19.51 -3.65 30.91
C ILE A 389 -20.25 -4.05 29.63
N GLY A 390 -19.70 -3.81 28.47
CA GLY A 390 -20.36 -4.16 27.20
C GLY A 390 -19.65 -3.64 25.95
N LEU A 391 -20.14 -4.08 24.80
CA LEU A 391 -19.72 -3.55 23.49
C LEU A 391 -20.42 -2.22 23.22
N SER A 392 -19.67 -1.23 22.70
CA SER A 392 -20.25 0.03 22.27
C SER A 392 -21.13 -0.15 21.01
N PRO A 393 -22.02 0.82 20.72
CA PRO A 393 -22.76 0.85 19.47
C PRO A 393 -21.86 0.77 18.23
N GLY A 394 -20.76 1.51 18.22
CA GLY A 394 -19.80 1.50 17.13
C GLY A 394 -19.17 0.11 16.89
N GLN A 395 -18.78 -0.59 17.96
CA GLN A 395 -18.25 -1.96 17.85
C GLN A 395 -19.28 -2.93 17.29
N LYS A 396 -20.55 -2.87 17.73
CA LYS A 396 -21.62 -3.73 17.22
C LYS A 396 -21.89 -3.50 15.73
N ILE A 397 -21.84 -2.25 15.28
CA ILE A 397 -21.98 -1.90 13.86
C ILE A 397 -20.84 -2.52 13.04
N LEU A 398 -19.58 -2.43 13.49
CA LEU A 398 -18.44 -3.05 12.80
C LEU A 398 -18.62 -4.57 12.66
N LEU A 399 -19.02 -5.23 13.74
CA LEU A 399 -19.25 -6.68 13.73
C LEU A 399 -20.36 -7.06 12.76
N GLU A 400 -21.46 -6.30 12.70
CA GLU A 400 -22.57 -6.57 11.80
C GLU A 400 -22.18 -6.35 10.33
N ILE A 401 -21.37 -5.33 10.01
CA ILE A 401 -20.81 -5.11 8.69
C ILE A 401 -19.97 -6.31 8.26
N GLY A 402 -19.04 -6.73 9.14
CA GLY A 402 -18.18 -7.88 8.85
C GLY A 402 -18.96 -9.18 8.64
N ARG A 403 -19.97 -9.42 9.48
CA ARG A 403 -20.87 -10.59 9.37
C ARG A 403 -21.61 -10.61 8.03
N LYS A 404 -22.24 -9.50 7.67
CA LYS A 404 -22.97 -9.37 6.38
C LYS A 404 -22.05 -9.57 5.18
N LYS A 405 -20.81 -9.05 5.26
CA LYS A 405 -19.82 -9.27 4.22
C LYS A 405 -19.41 -10.72 4.09
N LEU A 406 -19.17 -11.40 5.21
CA LEU A 406 -18.86 -12.82 5.25
C LEU A 406 -19.97 -13.67 4.59
N GLU A 407 -21.23 -13.38 4.92
CA GLU A 407 -22.37 -14.05 4.35
C GLU A 407 -22.51 -13.80 2.85
N GLN A 408 -22.26 -12.56 2.39
CA GLN A 408 -22.26 -12.22 0.98
C GLN A 408 -21.19 -13.02 0.20
N LEU A 409 -19.96 -13.09 0.70
CA LEU A 409 -18.88 -13.87 0.09
C LEU A 409 -19.21 -15.37 0.06
N THR A 410 -19.76 -15.90 1.17
CA THR A 410 -20.20 -17.29 1.24
C THR A 410 -21.26 -17.60 0.18
N GLY A 411 -22.22 -16.70 0.00
CA GLY A 411 -23.25 -16.81 -1.04
C GLY A 411 -22.68 -16.73 -2.45
N GLU A 412 -21.76 -15.80 -2.68
CA GLU A 412 -21.08 -15.64 -3.99
C GLU A 412 -20.28 -16.89 -4.38
N PHE A 413 -19.46 -17.41 -3.47
CA PHE A 413 -18.64 -18.60 -3.73
C PHE A 413 -19.52 -19.82 -4.04
N ARG A 414 -20.58 -20.01 -3.24
CA ARG A 414 -21.55 -21.09 -3.47
C ARG A 414 -22.27 -20.94 -4.81
N ALA A 415 -22.72 -19.72 -5.16
CA ALA A 415 -23.39 -19.46 -6.44
C ALA A 415 -22.48 -19.74 -7.66
N LYS A 416 -21.17 -19.59 -7.49
CA LYS A 416 -20.17 -19.90 -8.53
C LYS A 416 -19.62 -21.32 -8.47
N GLY A 417 -20.21 -22.20 -7.63
CA GLY A 417 -19.79 -23.60 -7.49
C GLY A 417 -18.42 -23.77 -6.84
N ILE A 418 -17.93 -22.77 -6.10
CA ILE A 418 -16.64 -22.83 -5.42
C ILE A 418 -16.83 -23.40 -4.02
N ASP A 419 -16.22 -24.56 -3.79
CA ASP A 419 -16.21 -25.24 -2.49
C ASP A 419 -15.05 -24.72 -1.61
N LYS A 420 -15.05 -23.43 -1.34
CA LYS A 420 -14.13 -22.76 -0.42
C LYS A 420 -14.90 -21.91 0.55
N LYS A 421 -14.54 -22.00 1.81
CA LYS A 421 -15.20 -21.31 2.91
C LYS A 421 -14.45 -20.02 3.25
N PRO A 422 -15.05 -18.83 3.05
CA PRO A 422 -14.47 -17.60 3.54
C PRO A 422 -14.57 -17.54 5.07
N VAL A 423 -13.60 -16.91 5.71
CA VAL A 423 -13.47 -16.76 7.15
C VAL A 423 -13.37 -15.29 7.51
N MET A 424 -14.03 -14.90 8.60
CA MET A 424 -13.90 -13.57 9.21
C MET A 424 -12.98 -13.64 10.43
N MET A 425 -12.04 -12.72 10.49
CA MET A 425 -11.18 -12.49 11.66
C MET A 425 -11.61 -11.20 12.37
N VAL A 426 -11.85 -11.30 13.68
CA VAL A 426 -12.13 -10.15 14.54
C VAL A 426 -10.97 -9.91 15.49
N LEU A 427 -10.41 -8.70 15.48
CA LEU A 427 -9.27 -8.31 16.29
C LEU A 427 -9.72 -7.42 17.42
N CYS A 428 -9.60 -7.91 18.64
CA CYS A 428 -10.00 -7.23 19.87
C CYS A 428 -8.80 -6.61 20.59
N GLU A 429 -9.09 -5.58 21.38
CA GLU A 429 -8.09 -4.87 22.19
C GLU A 429 -7.74 -5.66 23.46
N GLU A 430 -8.75 -6.24 24.11
CA GLU A 430 -8.63 -6.91 25.41
C GLU A 430 -9.40 -8.26 25.41
N THR A 431 -9.03 -9.13 26.31
CA THR A 431 -9.62 -10.48 26.39
C THR A 431 -11.11 -10.45 26.72
N GLU A 432 -11.53 -9.58 27.64
CA GLU A 432 -12.91 -9.39 28.03
C GLU A 432 -13.77 -8.89 26.84
N VAL A 433 -13.20 -8.09 25.96
CA VAL A 433 -13.88 -7.66 24.73
C VAL A 433 -14.10 -8.84 23.79
N ALA A 434 -13.13 -9.75 23.70
CA ALA A 434 -13.26 -10.93 22.85
C ALA A 434 -14.40 -11.85 23.31
N ASP A 435 -14.56 -12.02 24.62
CA ASP A 435 -15.67 -12.79 25.18
C ASP A 435 -17.03 -12.10 24.94
N LEU A 436 -17.09 -10.77 25.06
CA LEU A 436 -18.30 -10.01 24.74
C LEU A 436 -18.65 -10.10 23.24
N VAL A 437 -17.67 -10.10 22.35
CA VAL A 437 -17.86 -10.30 20.91
C VAL A 437 -18.41 -11.71 20.65
N LYS A 438 -17.84 -12.74 21.28
CA LYS A 438 -18.36 -14.12 21.19
C LYS A 438 -19.82 -14.19 21.61
N ASN A 439 -20.15 -13.64 22.79
CA ASN A 439 -21.52 -13.62 23.33
C ASN A 439 -22.45 -12.83 22.40
N HIS A 440 -21.99 -11.75 21.79
CA HIS A 440 -22.76 -11.00 20.80
C HIS A 440 -23.11 -11.87 19.58
N PHE A 441 -22.14 -12.61 19.03
CA PHE A 441 -22.41 -13.54 17.93
C PHE A 441 -23.46 -14.61 18.29
N TYR A 442 -23.46 -15.10 19.51
CA TYR A 442 -24.46 -16.12 19.96
C TYR A 442 -25.88 -15.60 19.98
N THR A 443 -26.10 -14.29 19.95
CA THR A 443 -27.42 -13.69 19.80
C THR A 443 -27.87 -13.56 18.34
N LEU A 444 -27.02 -13.92 17.37
CA LEU A 444 -27.26 -13.73 15.95
C LEU A 444 -27.47 -15.06 15.23
N THR A 445 -28.11 -14.99 14.07
CA THR A 445 -28.25 -16.10 13.13
C THR A 445 -27.60 -15.74 11.79
N ASP A 446 -27.17 -16.74 11.04
CA ASP A 446 -26.76 -16.55 9.65
C ASP A 446 -27.96 -16.34 8.72
N ASN A 447 -27.72 -16.11 7.42
CA ASN A 447 -28.78 -15.88 6.43
C ASN A 447 -29.70 -17.08 6.22
N ASN A 448 -29.35 -18.27 6.72
CA ASN A 448 -30.20 -19.48 6.68
C ASN A 448 -30.97 -19.70 8.01
N GLY A 449 -30.90 -18.74 8.94
CA GLY A 449 -31.53 -18.83 10.27
C GLY A 449 -30.79 -19.74 11.25
N VAL A 450 -29.56 -20.18 10.93
CA VAL A 450 -28.78 -21.06 11.81
C VAL A 450 -28.01 -20.21 12.82
N PRO A 451 -28.19 -20.46 14.15
CA PRO A 451 -27.47 -19.69 15.17
C PRO A 451 -25.94 -19.76 15.03
N TYR A 452 -25.28 -18.70 15.46
CA TYR A 452 -23.82 -18.75 15.71
C TYR A 452 -23.59 -19.42 17.07
N ASP A 453 -22.75 -20.44 17.09
CA ASP A 453 -22.41 -21.23 18.28
C ASP A 453 -20.90 -21.55 18.28
N ASP A 454 -20.40 -22.34 19.24
CA ASP A 454 -19.00 -22.77 19.35
C ASP A 454 -18.47 -23.52 18.12
N ARG A 455 -19.35 -24.03 17.26
CA ARG A 455 -18.92 -24.66 16.00
C ARG A 455 -18.51 -23.61 14.97
N LYS A 456 -19.18 -22.46 14.91
CA LYS A 456 -18.94 -21.39 13.94
C LYS A 456 -18.03 -20.28 14.44
N VAL A 457 -17.95 -20.09 15.76
CA VAL A 457 -17.21 -18.99 16.41
C VAL A 457 -16.16 -19.54 17.35
N MET A 458 -14.95 -19.04 17.24
CA MET A 458 -13.84 -19.39 18.13
C MET A 458 -13.15 -18.13 18.67
N VAL A 459 -12.77 -18.16 19.96
CA VAL A 459 -11.94 -17.13 20.60
C VAL A 459 -10.55 -17.71 20.86
N ILE A 460 -9.52 -16.93 20.59
CA ILE A 460 -8.14 -17.29 20.88
C ILE A 460 -7.36 -16.10 21.44
N HIS A 461 -6.82 -16.25 22.65
CA HIS A 461 -5.96 -15.26 23.33
C HIS A 461 -5.06 -15.92 24.37
N THR A 462 -4.03 -15.17 24.79
CA THR A 462 -3.03 -15.66 25.76
C THR A 462 -3.54 -15.94 27.17
N GLY A 463 -4.75 -15.44 27.51
CA GLY A 463 -5.37 -15.70 28.80
C GLY A 463 -6.14 -17.03 28.88
N LEU A 464 -6.18 -17.84 27.82
CA LEU A 464 -6.71 -19.19 27.85
C LEU A 464 -5.80 -20.12 28.64
N LYS A 465 -6.36 -21.12 29.32
CA LYS A 465 -5.57 -22.20 29.95
C LYS A 465 -4.81 -22.98 28.88
N ASP A 466 -3.64 -23.51 29.21
CA ASP A 466 -2.75 -24.17 28.22
C ASP A 466 -3.48 -25.26 27.40
N ALA A 467 -4.30 -26.10 28.04
CA ALA A 467 -5.06 -27.14 27.35
C ALA A 467 -6.10 -26.57 26.37
N ASP A 468 -6.78 -25.48 26.73
CA ASP A 468 -7.77 -24.80 25.88
C ASP A 468 -7.06 -24.07 24.74
N LEU A 469 -5.90 -23.49 25.00
CA LEU A 469 -5.07 -22.83 24.02
C LEU A 469 -4.55 -23.81 22.97
N ASP A 470 -4.05 -24.97 23.37
CA ASP A 470 -3.61 -26.03 22.45
C ASP A 470 -4.77 -26.60 21.63
N SER A 471 -5.94 -26.74 22.21
CA SER A 471 -7.14 -27.14 21.49
C SER A 471 -7.56 -26.10 20.45
N ALA A 472 -7.56 -24.82 20.83
CA ALA A 472 -7.85 -23.71 19.92
C ALA A 472 -6.84 -23.65 18.78
N ARG A 473 -5.53 -23.82 19.03
CA ARG A 473 -4.48 -23.87 18.00
C ARG A 473 -4.69 -25.03 17.02
N LYS A 474 -4.94 -26.24 17.52
CA LYS A 474 -5.20 -27.42 16.68
C LYS A 474 -6.46 -27.23 15.82
N ARG A 475 -7.47 -26.53 16.32
CA ARG A 475 -8.67 -26.21 15.55
C ARG A 475 -8.38 -25.14 14.51
N LEU A 476 -7.59 -24.13 14.86
CA LEU A 476 -7.17 -23.08 13.96
C LEU A 476 -6.34 -23.64 12.79
N ASP A 477 -5.57 -24.71 13.01
CA ASP A 477 -4.82 -25.41 11.97
C ASP A 477 -5.71 -26.02 10.88
N LYS A 478 -6.98 -26.29 11.21
CA LYS A 478 -7.98 -26.85 10.30
C LYS A 478 -8.91 -25.79 9.70
N ILE A 479 -8.68 -24.49 9.95
CA ILE A 479 -9.60 -23.44 9.49
C ILE A 479 -9.73 -23.37 7.97
N ASP A 480 -8.71 -23.80 7.24
CA ASP A 480 -8.72 -23.90 5.78
C ASP A 480 -9.43 -25.17 5.26
N ASP A 481 -9.88 -26.07 6.16
CA ASP A 481 -10.71 -27.21 5.82
C ASP A 481 -12.15 -26.74 5.60
N ASN A 482 -12.68 -26.99 4.40
CA ASN A 482 -14.04 -26.58 4.03
C ASN A 482 -15.13 -27.31 4.81
N ASN A 483 -14.82 -28.48 5.38
CA ASN A 483 -15.77 -29.28 6.15
C ASN A 483 -15.91 -28.80 7.62
N ASP A 484 -14.94 -28.00 8.13
CA ASP A 484 -15.08 -27.41 9.46
C ASP A 484 -16.07 -26.22 9.40
N PRO A 485 -17.12 -26.17 10.22
CA PRO A 485 -18.09 -25.07 10.20
C PRO A 485 -17.53 -23.74 10.72
N LEU A 486 -16.34 -23.71 11.31
CA LEU A 486 -15.72 -22.51 11.87
C LEU A 486 -15.48 -21.45 10.78
N ASN A 487 -16.14 -20.30 10.91
CA ASN A 487 -16.02 -19.19 9.98
C ASN A 487 -15.80 -17.80 10.62
N VAL A 488 -15.79 -17.73 11.97
CA VAL A 488 -15.48 -16.52 12.73
C VAL A 488 -14.39 -16.83 13.75
N VAL A 489 -13.26 -16.14 13.66
CA VAL A 489 -12.16 -16.23 14.63
C VAL A 489 -11.99 -14.88 15.30
N ILE A 490 -12.10 -14.87 16.63
CA ILE A 490 -11.93 -13.69 17.47
C ILE A 490 -10.58 -13.81 18.17
N SER A 491 -9.70 -12.81 18.01
CA SER A 491 -8.35 -12.85 18.54
C SER A 491 -7.97 -11.58 19.29
N VAL A 492 -7.20 -11.76 20.36
CA VAL A 492 -6.52 -10.68 21.10
C VAL A 492 -5.03 -10.88 21.00
N LEU A 493 -4.35 -10.06 20.23
CA LEU A 493 -2.86 -9.99 20.12
C LEU A 493 -2.12 -11.29 19.73
N MET A 494 -2.73 -12.48 19.90
CA MET A 494 -2.06 -13.77 19.71
C MET A 494 -1.68 -14.09 18.27
N LEU A 495 -2.39 -13.50 17.31
CA LEU A 495 -2.12 -13.79 15.90
C LEU A 495 -1.03 -12.89 15.32
N ARG A 496 -0.07 -12.44 16.16
CA ARG A 496 1.01 -11.54 15.74
C ARG A 496 2.04 -12.21 14.82
N GLU A 497 2.31 -13.51 15.00
CA GLU A 497 3.38 -14.21 14.26
C GLU A 497 2.97 -15.64 13.90
N GLY A 498 3.38 -16.14 12.75
CA GLY A 498 3.17 -17.52 12.32
C GLY A 498 1.75 -17.90 11.88
N PHE A 499 0.76 -17.01 12.03
CA PHE A 499 -0.60 -17.25 11.57
C PHE A 499 -0.69 -17.10 10.05
N ASP A 500 -0.79 -18.21 9.35
CA ASP A 500 -0.75 -18.28 7.89
C ASP A 500 -1.96 -19.05 7.37
N ARG A 501 -3.03 -18.33 7.06
CA ARG A 501 -4.30 -18.94 6.65
C ARG A 501 -4.82 -18.30 5.35
N LYS A 502 -5.19 -19.14 4.39
CA LYS A 502 -5.62 -18.73 3.05
C LYS A 502 -7.07 -18.24 3.04
N ASN A 503 -7.93 -18.76 3.91
CA ASN A 503 -9.39 -18.56 3.87
C ASN A 503 -9.87 -17.25 4.51
N ILE A 504 -9.00 -16.44 5.13
CA ILE A 504 -9.40 -15.16 5.69
C ILE A 504 -9.72 -14.18 4.56
N CYS A 505 -11.00 -13.76 4.49
CA CYS A 505 -11.49 -12.83 3.48
C CYS A 505 -12.09 -11.55 4.08
N VAL A 506 -12.39 -11.55 5.37
CA VAL A 506 -12.93 -10.40 6.10
C VAL A 506 -12.14 -10.20 7.38
N THR A 507 -11.70 -8.98 7.65
CA THR A 507 -11.04 -8.61 8.92
C THR A 507 -11.80 -7.45 9.55
N VAL A 508 -12.27 -7.64 10.78
CA VAL A 508 -12.91 -6.58 11.58
C VAL A 508 -11.93 -6.13 12.65
N VAL A 509 -11.58 -4.86 12.65
CA VAL A 509 -10.62 -4.28 13.59
C VAL A 509 -11.36 -3.46 14.64
N LEU A 510 -11.54 -4.01 15.85
CA LEU A 510 -12.17 -3.34 17.01
C LEU A 510 -11.16 -2.58 17.86
N ARG A 511 -9.87 -2.68 17.53
CA ARG A 511 -8.78 -2.08 18.28
C ARG A 511 -8.43 -0.70 17.75
N ALA A 512 -8.40 0.29 18.63
CA ALA A 512 -7.78 1.59 18.35
C ALA A 512 -6.25 1.51 18.47
N THR A 513 -5.55 1.03 17.45
CA THR A 513 -4.08 1.00 17.47
C THR A 513 -3.49 2.09 16.60
N GLU A 514 -2.45 2.75 17.10
CA GLU A 514 -1.68 3.76 16.36
C GLU A 514 -0.41 3.16 15.71
N ALA A 515 -0.12 1.89 15.98
CA ALA A 515 1.11 1.25 15.54
C ALA A 515 0.98 0.74 14.08
N ASP A 516 1.61 1.43 13.14
CA ASP A 516 1.67 1.05 11.72
C ASP A 516 2.18 -0.37 11.52
N LEU A 517 3.18 -0.78 12.32
CA LEU A 517 3.74 -2.13 12.32
C LEU A 517 2.67 -3.20 12.57
N LEU A 518 1.78 -2.96 13.54
CA LEU A 518 0.73 -3.90 13.88
C LEU A 518 -0.32 -3.98 12.76
N LEU A 519 -0.65 -2.86 12.15
CA LEU A 519 -1.59 -2.81 11.02
C LEU A 519 -1.04 -3.54 9.80
N GLU A 520 0.23 -3.31 9.42
CA GLU A 520 0.88 -4.03 8.33
C GLU A 520 0.94 -5.54 8.59
N GLN A 521 1.20 -5.95 9.82
CA GLN A 521 1.21 -7.36 10.21
C GLN A 521 -0.18 -8.01 10.17
N ILE A 522 -1.21 -7.30 10.62
CA ILE A 522 -2.61 -7.76 10.61
C ILE A 522 -3.11 -7.93 9.18
N VAL A 523 -2.90 -6.90 8.35
CA VAL A 523 -3.28 -6.92 6.94
C VAL A 523 -2.52 -8.02 6.20
N GLY A 524 -1.20 -8.12 6.41
CA GLY A 524 -0.35 -9.11 5.75
C GLY A 524 -0.81 -10.57 5.97
N ARG A 525 -1.45 -10.87 7.09
CA ARG A 525 -1.94 -12.24 7.41
C ARG A 525 -3.19 -12.64 6.63
N GLY A 526 -4.08 -11.69 6.33
CA GLY A 526 -5.28 -11.93 5.52
C GLY A 526 -5.00 -11.94 4.02
N LEU A 527 -3.81 -11.48 3.59
CA LEU A 527 -3.50 -11.27 2.17
C LEU A 527 -3.05 -12.51 1.41
N ARG A 528 -2.85 -13.65 2.05
CA ARG A 528 -2.46 -14.87 1.32
C ARG A 528 -3.53 -15.30 0.35
N LEU A 529 -3.10 -15.68 -0.86
CA LEU A 529 -4.01 -16.14 -1.89
C LEU A 529 -4.78 -17.37 -1.44
N MET A 530 -6.10 -17.33 -1.57
CA MET A 530 -7.00 -18.47 -1.38
C MET A 530 -7.04 -19.34 -2.63
N PHE A 531 -6.83 -18.71 -3.80
CA PHE A 531 -6.85 -19.30 -5.12
C PHE A 531 -5.56 -19.01 -5.89
N PRO A 532 -4.42 -19.65 -5.54
CA PRO A 532 -3.19 -19.53 -6.33
C PRO A 532 -3.42 -19.97 -7.78
N LYS A 533 -2.72 -19.36 -8.75
CA LYS A 533 -2.87 -19.65 -10.18
C LYS A 533 -2.60 -21.10 -10.49
N GLU A 534 -1.60 -21.68 -9.86
CA GLU A 534 -1.13 -23.04 -10.07
C GLU A 534 -2.15 -24.09 -9.58
N GLU A 535 -2.84 -23.78 -8.46
CA GLU A 535 -3.86 -24.68 -7.88
C GLU A 535 -5.25 -24.45 -8.52
N TYR A 536 -5.54 -23.21 -8.99
CA TYR A 536 -6.87 -22.80 -9.49
C TYR A 536 -6.79 -22.04 -10.82
N PRO A 537 -6.23 -22.63 -11.90
CA PRO A 537 -6.08 -21.92 -13.18
C PRO A 537 -7.42 -21.45 -13.77
N GLN A 538 -8.53 -22.16 -13.50
CA GLN A 538 -9.86 -21.81 -13.96
C GLN A 538 -10.41 -20.51 -13.31
N ILE A 539 -9.92 -20.14 -12.11
CA ILE A 539 -10.33 -18.92 -11.41
C ILE A 539 -9.48 -17.73 -11.84
N TRP A 540 -8.29 -17.97 -12.41
CA TRP A 540 -7.34 -16.91 -12.75
C TRP A 540 -7.91 -15.87 -13.72
N GLN A 541 -8.64 -16.35 -14.75
CA GLN A 541 -9.29 -15.45 -15.71
C GLN A 541 -10.34 -14.56 -15.03
N ALA A 542 -11.15 -15.11 -14.14
CA ALA A 542 -12.15 -14.34 -13.38
C ALA A 542 -11.51 -13.28 -12.46
N LYS A 543 -10.32 -13.56 -11.92
CA LYS A 543 -9.54 -12.57 -11.15
C LYS A 543 -9.05 -11.43 -12.05
N ILE A 544 -8.54 -11.74 -13.25
CA ILE A 544 -8.12 -10.71 -14.23
C ILE A 544 -9.30 -9.82 -14.62
N GLU A 545 -10.45 -10.43 -14.94
CA GLU A 545 -11.66 -9.69 -15.30
C GLU A 545 -12.14 -8.78 -14.18
N ALA A 546 -12.13 -9.27 -12.92
CA ALA A 546 -12.48 -8.44 -11.77
C ALA A 546 -11.52 -7.25 -11.60
N MET A 547 -10.21 -7.44 -11.83
CA MET A 547 -9.23 -6.35 -11.80
C MET A 547 -9.43 -5.35 -12.94
N GLU A 548 -9.81 -5.83 -14.14
CA GLU A 548 -10.17 -4.95 -15.25
C GLU A 548 -11.45 -4.14 -14.97
N ASP A 549 -12.45 -4.75 -14.35
CA ASP A 549 -13.67 -4.05 -13.94
C ASP A 549 -13.34 -2.91 -12.97
N ILE A 550 -12.50 -3.16 -11.97
CA ILE A 550 -12.03 -2.14 -11.03
C ILE A 550 -11.28 -1.02 -11.77
N ARG A 551 -10.38 -1.36 -12.70
CA ARG A 551 -9.64 -0.38 -13.51
C ARG A 551 -10.59 0.48 -14.37
N ARG A 552 -11.68 -0.09 -14.84
CA ARG A 552 -12.72 0.60 -15.63
C ARG A 552 -13.79 1.29 -14.78
N ASN A 553 -13.59 1.36 -13.46
CA ASN A 553 -14.57 1.92 -12.50
C ASN A 553 -15.93 1.21 -12.52
N ARG A 554 -15.94 -0.11 -12.72
CA ARG A 554 -17.12 -0.96 -12.64
C ARG A 554 -17.04 -1.85 -11.40
N PRO A 555 -18.18 -2.28 -10.84
CA PRO A 555 -18.18 -3.29 -9.80
C PRO A 555 -17.48 -4.56 -10.29
N PRO A 556 -16.57 -5.16 -9.48
CA PRO A 556 -15.86 -6.35 -9.89
C PRO A 556 -16.84 -7.53 -10.09
N SER A 557 -16.61 -8.30 -11.14
CA SER A 557 -17.41 -9.48 -11.51
C SER A 557 -17.26 -10.64 -10.53
N SER A 558 -16.20 -10.62 -9.73
CA SER A 558 -15.96 -11.63 -8.68
C SER A 558 -15.16 -11.04 -7.52
N SER A 559 -15.27 -11.68 -6.34
CA SER A 559 -14.52 -11.31 -5.13
C SER A 559 -13.42 -12.33 -4.79
N PHE A 560 -12.91 -13.06 -5.79
CA PHE A 560 -11.84 -14.03 -5.58
C PHE A 560 -10.52 -13.35 -5.20
N ASP A 561 -9.91 -13.84 -4.14
CA ASP A 561 -8.71 -13.26 -3.55
C ASP A 561 -8.86 -11.77 -3.20
N PHE A 562 -10.00 -11.42 -2.63
CA PHE A 562 -10.22 -10.12 -1.99
C PHE A 562 -10.18 -10.25 -0.48
N LEU A 563 -9.54 -9.30 0.18
CA LEU A 563 -9.56 -9.11 1.62
C LEU A 563 -10.30 -7.81 1.93
N PHE A 564 -11.41 -7.93 2.65
CA PHE A 564 -12.20 -6.80 3.10
C PHE A 564 -11.84 -6.44 4.53
N ILE A 565 -11.45 -5.20 4.75
CA ILE A 565 -11.18 -4.66 6.08
C ILE A 565 -12.34 -3.77 6.48
N VAL A 566 -13.01 -4.15 7.56
CA VAL A 566 -14.00 -3.33 8.24
C VAL A 566 -13.24 -2.50 9.26
N GLU A 567 -13.07 -1.21 8.97
CA GLU A 567 -12.10 -0.39 9.64
C GLU A 567 -12.61 0.33 10.88
N HIS A 568 -11.73 0.48 11.85
CA HIS A 568 -11.78 1.55 12.83
C HIS A 568 -11.37 2.88 12.15
N PRO A 569 -11.98 4.04 12.48
CA PRO A 569 -11.68 5.32 11.83
C PRO A 569 -10.20 5.71 11.75
N ARG A 570 -9.37 5.28 12.70
CA ARG A 570 -7.91 5.53 12.69
C ARG A 570 -7.13 4.73 11.64
N PHE A 571 -7.68 3.66 11.10
CA PHE A 571 -7.05 2.88 10.04
C PHE A 571 -6.93 3.67 8.73
N ARG A 572 -7.88 4.58 8.50
CA ARG A 572 -7.87 5.47 7.33
C ARG A 572 -6.64 6.38 7.28
N GLN A 573 -6.16 6.85 8.45
CA GLN A 573 -4.95 7.67 8.52
C GLN A 573 -3.70 6.89 8.11
N PHE A 574 -3.63 5.60 8.45
CA PHE A 574 -2.59 4.70 7.97
C PHE A 574 -2.63 4.52 6.44
N TYR A 575 -3.81 4.31 5.89
CA TYR A 575 -4.01 4.18 4.45
C TYR A 575 -3.67 5.47 3.69
N GLU A 576 -4.13 6.63 4.18
CA GLU A 576 -3.81 7.93 3.58
C GLU A 576 -2.30 8.21 3.64
N ARG A 577 -1.62 7.71 4.66
CA ARG A 577 -0.18 7.78 4.81
C ARG A 577 0.54 6.88 3.81
N LEU A 578 0.15 5.62 3.64
CA LEU A 578 0.65 4.74 2.58
C LEU A 578 0.51 5.38 1.20
N ARG A 579 -0.60 6.11 1.00
CA ARG A 579 -0.84 6.87 -0.23
C ARG A 579 0.02 8.13 -0.34
N SER A 580 0.26 8.84 0.76
CA SER A 580 1.02 10.10 0.80
C SER A 580 2.54 9.88 0.81
N GLU A 581 3.03 8.78 1.34
CA GLU A 581 4.46 8.42 1.38
C GLU A 581 5.02 8.01 0.01
N GLY A 582 4.22 8.09 -1.05
CA GLY A 582 4.67 7.84 -2.42
C GLY A 582 4.68 6.38 -2.84
N TYR A 583 4.29 5.45 -1.96
CA TYR A 583 4.09 4.04 -2.32
C TYR A 583 2.98 3.86 -3.36
N LEU A 584 2.14 4.88 -3.56
CA LEU A 584 1.07 4.93 -4.56
C LEU A 584 1.32 5.97 -5.66
N ILE A 585 2.49 6.63 -5.70
CA ILE A 585 2.87 7.58 -6.76
C ILE A 585 3.34 6.80 -7.98
N GLY A 586 2.50 6.68 -8.95
CA GLY A 586 2.76 6.01 -10.22
C GLY A 586 1.53 5.32 -10.79
N MET A 587 0.41 5.43 -10.11
CA MET A 587 -0.85 4.79 -10.48
C MET A 587 -1.78 5.65 -11.34
N GLY A 588 -1.27 6.67 -11.98
CA GLY A 588 -1.88 7.23 -13.18
C GLY A 588 -1.47 6.33 -14.35
N ASP A 589 -2.38 5.52 -14.84
CA ASP A 589 -2.28 4.78 -16.09
C ASP A 589 -1.07 3.84 -16.28
N THR A 590 -1.08 2.68 -15.63
CA THR A 590 -0.32 1.55 -16.13
C THR A 590 -1.21 0.37 -16.47
N SER A 591 -2.03 0.53 -17.50
CA SER A 591 -2.58 -0.60 -18.24
C SER A 591 -1.60 -0.96 -19.37
N SER A 592 -0.50 -1.57 -19.06
CA SER A 592 0.24 -2.41 -19.98
C SER A 592 1.34 -3.15 -19.23
N LYS A 593 1.43 -4.43 -19.42
CA LYS A 593 2.61 -5.24 -19.15
C LYS A 593 3.82 -4.51 -19.77
N SER A 594 4.54 -3.73 -18.99
CA SER A 594 5.79 -3.13 -19.45
C SER A 594 6.94 -3.79 -18.72
N SER A 595 7.72 -4.51 -19.48
CA SER A 595 9.12 -4.77 -19.13
C SER A 595 9.75 -3.45 -18.65
N THR A 596 10.35 -3.46 -17.49
CA THR A 596 11.30 -2.47 -16.99
C THR A 596 12.26 -2.08 -18.12
N GLY A 597 12.37 -0.78 -18.42
CA GLY A 597 13.33 -0.28 -19.42
C GLY A 597 12.76 0.68 -20.46
N ASP A 598 11.47 1.04 -20.37
CA ASP A 598 10.85 1.98 -21.33
C ASP A 598 10.88 3.46 -20.89
N VAL A 599 11.34 3.75 -19.68
CA VAL A 599 11.42 5.15 -19.19
C VAL A 599 12.76 5.75 -19.56
N ILE A 600 12.73 6.83 -20.33
CA ILE A 600 13.89 7.58 -20.75
C ILE A 600 13.93 8.97 -20.10
N PRO A 601 15.09 9.44 -19.64
CA PRO A 601 15.25 10.83 -19.22
C PRO A 601 15.31 11.71 -20.47
N VAL A 602 14.61 12.83 -20.42
CA VAL A 602 14.56 13.80 -21.51
C VAL A 602 14.91 15.18 -20.96
N ASP A 603 16.07 15.68 -21.31
CA ASP A 603 16.55 16.99 -20.92
C ASP A 603 16.15 18.04 -21.97
N ALA A 604 15.95 19.27 -21.53
CA ALA A 604 15.80 20.39 -22.44
C ALA A 604 17.10 20.60 -23.23
N ILE A 605 16.96 20.88 -24.52
CA ILE A 605 18.08 21.21 -25.38
C ILE A 605 18.43 22.71 -25.22
N PRO A 606 19.60 23.08 -24.70
CA PRO A 606 19.94 24.48 -24.42
C PRO A 606 19.74 25.41 -25.61
N ASP A 607 20.14 24.98 -26.78
CA ASP A 607 20.07 25.77 -28.02
C ASP A 607 18.62 26.02 -28.47
N ARG A 608 17.65 25.26 -27.97
CA ARG A 608 16.21 25.41 -28.25
C ARG A 608 15.51 26.36 -27.30
N ILE A 609 16.08 26.63 -26.12
CA ILE A 609 15.43 27.45 -25.09
C ILE A 609 15.13 28.87 -25.60
N PRO A 610 16.03 29.60 -26.29
CA PRO A 610 15.74 30.96 -26.73
C PRO A 610 14.56 31.08 -27.69
N GLU A 611 14.28 30.04 -28.48
CA GLU A 611 13.22 30.04 -29.50
C GLU A 611 11.91 29.39 -29.03
N TYR A 612 12.02 28.27 -28.31
CA TYR A 612 10.86 27.42 -28.01
C TYR A 612 10.42 27.47 -26.54
N ASP A 613 11.06 28.25 -25.68
CA ASP A 613 10.61 28.40 -24.31
C ASP A 613 9.28 29.13 -24.22
N ILE A 614 8.39 28.69 -23.31
CA ILE A 614 7.11 29.30 -23.06
C ILE A 614 6.96 29.52 -21.56
N GLY A 615 6.58 30.72 -21.15
CA GLY A 615 6.31 31.04 -19.76
C GLY A 615 4.83 31.24 -19.48
N TRP A 616 4.42 31.01 -18.24
CA TRP A 616 3.05 31.26 -17.77
C TRP A 616 3.05 31.92 -16.39
N PRO A 617 2.06 32.81 -16.11
CA PRO A 617 1.96 33.45 -14.80
C PRO A 617 1.46 32.45 -13.75
N VAL A 618 2.11 32.43 -12.58
CA VAL A 618 1.61 31.71 -11.41
C VAL A 618 0.63 32.65 -10.70
N GLN A 619 -0.66 32.45 -10.95
CA GLN A 619 -1.70 33.34 -10.45
C GLN A 619 -2.05 32.98 -9.01
N ILE A 620 -2.22 34.00 -8.17
CA ILE A 620 -2.72 33.92 -6.80
C ILE A 620 -4.20 34.32 -6.86
N TYR A 621 -5.05 33.56 -6.20
CA TYR A 621 -6.48 33.81 -6.16
C TYR A 621 -7.00 33.93 -4.72
N ASP A 622 -7.97 34.81 -4.48
CA ASP A 622 -8.55 35.04 -3.16
C ASP A 622 -9.67 34.01 -2.86
N GLN A 623 -9.68 33.51 -1.62
CA GLN A 623 -10.63 32.52 -1.11
C GLN A 623 -11.55 33.09 0.00
N SER A 624 -11.48 34.40 0.27
CA SER A 624 -12.06 34.98 1.49
C SER A 624 -13.54 35.38 1.40
N ALA A 625 -14.24 35.09 0.28
CA ALA A 625 -15.66 35.44 0.16
C ALA A 625 -16.56 34.52 0.97
N PHE A 626 -17.32 35.06 1.95
CA PHE A 626 -18.31 34.36 2.74
C PHE A 626 -19.70 34.42 2.08
N PRO A 627 -20.46 33.30 1.99
CA PRO A 627 -21.83 33.33 1.46
C PRO A 627 -22.78 33.98 2.47
N ASP A 628 -23.73 34.74 1.99
CA ASP A 628 -24.83 35.29 2.77
C ASP A 628 -25.96 34.27 2.87
N LEU A 629 -26.01 33.53 4.01
CA LEU A 629 -26.94 32.42 4.22
C LEU A 629 -28.41 32.85 4.16
N SER A 630 -28.71 34.14 4.49
CA SER A 630 -30.08 34.67 4.46
C SER A 630 -30.69 34.82 3.05
N LYS A 631 -29.85 34.71 2.01
CA LYS A 631 -30.30 34.83 0.61
C LYS A 631 -30.68 33.50 -0.03
N ILE A 632 -30.63 32.41 0.71
CA ILE A 632 -31.02 31.11 0.16
C ILE A 632 -32.53 30.99 0.14
N ASP A 633 -33.06 30.81 -1.04
CA ASP A 633 -34.44 30.44 -1.24
C ASP A 633 -34.56 28.92 -1.27
N VAL A 634 -34.90 28.36 -0.09
CA VAL A 634 -34.97 26.89 0.15
C VAL A 634 -36.00 26.22 -0.76
N SER A 635 -37.07 26.98 -1.16
CA SER A 635 -38.10 26.46 -2.06
C SER A 635 -37.62 26.16 -3.48
N LYS A 636 -36.44 26.69 -3.86
CA LYS A 636 -35.82 26.49 -5.18
C LYS A 636 -34.78 25.35 -5.18
N LEU A 637 -34.53 24.72 -4.05
CA LEU A 637 -33.65 23.55 -3.99
C LEU A 637 -34.26 22.37 -4.75
N PRO A 638 -33.46 21.54 -5.44
CA PRO A 638 -33.99 20.48 -6.31
C PRO A 638 -34.63 19.37 -5.48
N GLN A 639 -35.81 18.90 -5.88
CA GLN A 639 -36.48 17.78 -5.26
C GLN A 639 -35.72 16.47 -5.55
N TYR A 640 -35.73 15.55 -4.59
CA TYR A 640 -35.23 14.21 -4.79
C TYR A 640 -36.17 13.40 -5.68
N GLN A 641 -35.67 12.91 -6.83
CA GLN A 641 -36.47 12.16 -7.78
C GLN A 641 -36.51 10.67 -7.39
N PHE A 642 -37.70 10.11 -7.31
CA PHE A 642 -37.93 8.69 -7.00
C PHE A 642 -39.17 8.16 -7.69
N ILE A 643 -39.30 6.85 -7.79
CA ILE A 643 -40.46 6.18 -8.41
C ILE A 643 -41.39 5.67 -7.31
N GLY A 644 -42.68 5.92 -7.43
CA GLY A 644 -43.71 5.52 -6.47
C GLY A 644 -44.05 6.59 -5.43
N THR A 645 -44.59 6.20 -4.32
CA THR A 645 -44.94 7.10 -3.23
C THR A 645 -43.80 7.23 -2.21
N PHE A 646 -43.85 8.26 -1.37
CA PHE A 646 -42.89 8.40 -0.27
C PHE A 646 -42.95 7.20 0.67
N GLU A 647 -44.11 6.63 0.90
CA GLU A 647 -44.35 5.43 1.72
C GLU A 647 -43.62 4.22 1.12
N ASP A 648 -43.67 4.04 -0.20
CA ASP A 648 -42.96 2.97 -0.88
C ASP A 648 -41.44 3.14 -0.73
N LEU A 649 -40.95 4.39 -0.91
CA LEU A 649 -39.56 4.72 -0.73
C LEU A 649 -39.12 4.48 0.71
N ARG A 650 -39.89 4.92 1.70
CA ARG A 650 -39.63 4.71 3.14
C ARG A 650 -39.51 3.23 3.49
N ASP A 651 -40.45 2.42 3.02
CA ASP A 651 -40.53 1.00 3.38
C ASP A 651 -39.39 0.18 2.72
N SER A 652 -38.87 0.65 1.59
CA SER A 652 -37.73 0.04 0.90
C SER A 652 -36.34 0.48 1.38
N LEU A 653 -36.25 1.66 2.02
CA LEU A 653 -35.02 2.30 2.46
C LEU A 653 -34.96 2.35 4.01
N GLY A 654 -34.16 3.14 4.57
CA GLY A 654 -34.04 3.28 6.03
C GLY A 654 -32.95 2.38 6.62
N LYS A 655 -31.98 1.97 5.81
CA LYS A 655 -30.86 1.13 6.21
C LYS A 655 -29.53 1.85 5.96
N LEU A 656 -28.56 1.58 6.81
CA LEU A 656 -27.19 2.07 6.62
C LEU A 656 -26.62 1.59 5.28
N ILE A 657 -25.98 2.47 4.56
CA ILE A 657 -25.33 2.15 3.29
C ILE A 657 -23.83 2.08 3.49
N ILE A 658 -23.25 1.02 2.99
CA ILE A 658 -21.82 0.73 3.04
C ILE A 658 -21.28 0.74 1.63
N GLN A 659 -20.13 1.38 1.47
CA GLN A 659 -19.42 1.43 0.20
C GLN A 659 -18.06 0.76 0.31
N GLU A 660 -17.74 -0.06 -0.68
CA GLU A 660 -16.45 -0.73 -0.80
C GLU A 660 -15.52 0.10 -1.68
N THR A 661 -14.30 0.32 -1.20
CA THR A 661 -13.27 1.03 -1.95
C THR A 661 -12.05 0.13 -2.14
N HIS A 662 -11.62 -0.04 -3.37
CA HIS A 662 -10.38 -0.76 -3.67
C HIS A 662 -9.17 0.10 -3.29
N VAL A 663 -8.36 -0.40 -2.37
CA VAL A 663 -7.28 0.36 -1.72
C VAL A 663 -6.24 0.83 -2.73
N GLU A 664 -5.84 -0.05 -3.64
CA GLU A 664 -4.82 0.26 -4.65
C GLU A 664 -5.24 1.38 -5.60
N SER A 665 -6.44 1.29 -6.18
CA SER A 665 -6.92 2.26 -7.18
C SER A 665 -7.66 3.45 -6.57
N GLY A 666 -8.06 3.38 -5.30
CA GLY A 666 -8.95 4.34 -4.65
C GLY A 666 -10.37 4.37 -5.24
N LYS A 667 -10.74 3.36 -6.05
CA LYS A 667 -12.03 3.33 -6.72
C LYS A 667 -13.10 2.67 -5.86
N LYS A 668 -14.28 3.27 -5.88
CA LYS A 668 -15.49 2.76 -5.22
C LYS A 668 -16.11 1.67 -6.08
N THR A 669 -16.36 0.49 -5.51
CA THR A 669 -16.74 -0.69 -6.29
C THR A 669 -18.16 -1.17 -6.04
N LYS A 670 -18.66 -1.11 -4.81
CA LYS A 670 -19.96 -1.65 -4.45
C LYS A 670 -20.61 -0.91 -3.29
N THR A 671 -21.94 -0.85 -3.29
CA THR A 671 -22.74 -0.24 -2.20
C THR A 671 -23.78 -1.23 -1.70
N TRP A 672 -23.95 -1.34 -0.39
CA TRP A 672 -24.94 -2.21 0.24
C TRP A 672 -25.58 -1.59 1.49
N LYS A 673 -26.68 -2.15 1.94
CA LYS A 673 -27.51 -1.59 2.99
C LYS A 673 -27.36 -2.36 4.30
N LEU A 674 -27.26 -1.63 5.40
CA LEU A 674 -27.28 -2.19 6.75
C LEU A 674 -28.29 -1.41 7.61
N GLU A 675 -29.03 -2.11 8.43
CA GLU A 675 -29.99 -1.52 9.36
C GLU A 675 -29.24 -0.72 10.43
N ASN A 676 -29.63 0.56 10.64
CA ASN A 676 -29.01 1.44 11.62
C ASN A 676 -29.98 1.71 12.78
N LYS A 677 -29.74 1.12 13.93
CA LYS A 677 -30.56 1.26 15.14
C LYS A 677 -30.29 2.55 15.94
N TYR A 678 -29.24 3.29 15.58
CA TYR A 678 -28.73 4.45 16.34
C TYR A 678 -28.92 5.77 15.60
N PHE A 679 -29.60 5.75 14.46
CA PHE A 679 -29.88 6.93 13.67
C PHE A 679 -31.14 7.64 14.14
N ASP A 680 -31.06 8.95 14.38
CA ASP A 680 -32.19 9.83 14.66
C ASP A 680 -32.15 11.11 13.81
N TYR A 681 -33.22 11.89 13.84
CA TYR A 681 -33.36 13.07 12.98
C TYR A 681 -32.37 14.18 13.37
N ASN A 682 -32.11 14.40 14.67
CA ASN A 682 -31.16 15.41 15.10
C ASN A 682 -29.73 15.02 14.69
N PHE A 683 -29.40 13.74 14.77
CA PHE A 683 -28.16 13.21 14.28
C PHE A 683 -28.00 13.49 12.77
N PHE A 684 -29.05 13.27 11.97
CA PHE A 684 -29.06 13.60 10.55
C PHE A 684 -28.78 15.09 10.32
N LEU A 685 -29.52 16.00 10.95
CA LEU A 685 -29.39 17.45 10.76
C LEU A 685 -27.96 17.93 11.04
N MET A 686 -27.43 17.54 12.21
CA MET A 686 -26.08 17.92 12.61
C MET A 686 -25.03 17.42 11.64
N SER A 687 -25.21 16.23 11.16
CA SER A 687 -24.25 15.58 10.30
C SER A 687 -24.31 16.09 8.87
N ALA A 688 -25.49 16.38 8.35
CA ALA A 688 -25.66 17.00 7.04
C ALA A 688 -25.10 18.43 7.06
N ALA A 689 -25.34 19.20 8.16
CA ALA A 689 -24.75 20.52 8.32
C ALA A 689 -23.20 20.46 8.34
N LYS A 690 -22.62 19.53 9.08
CA LYS A 690 -21.16 19.31 9.08
C LYS A 690 -20.64 18.90 7.71
N ALA A 691 -21.34 18.01 7.01
CA ALA A 691 -20.96 17.61 5.65
C ALA A 691 -20.97 18.80 4.70
N VAL A 692 -21.98 19.66 4.75
CA VAL A 692 -22.01 20.91 3.96
C VAL A 692 -20.82 21.80 4.30
N ALA A 693 -20.49 21.94 5.58
CA ALA A 693 -19.49 22.90 6.07
C ALA A 693 -18.03 22.43 5.94
N TYR A 694 -17.76 21.12 6.13
CA TYR A 694 -16.38 20.61 6.28
C TYR A 694 -15.90 19.72 5.14
N GLU A 695 -16.77 19.16 4.31
CA GLU A 695 -16.34 18.35 3.18
C GLU A 695 -15.70 19.21 2.08
N GLY A 696 -14.48 18.83 1.71
CA GLY A 696 -13.68 19.59 0.76
C GLY A 696 -12.96 20.78 1.43
N LYS A 697 -12.50 21.72 0.63
CA LYS A 697 -11.86 22.97 1.11
C LYS A 697 -12.87 24.05 1.55
N ALA A 698 -14.12 23.69 1.80
CA ALA A 698 -15.18 24.62 2.17
C ALA A 698 -15.22 24.97 3.67
N GLN A 699 -14.07 24.99 4.37
CA GLN A 699 -13.95 25.40 5.78
C GLN A 699 -14.53 26.80 6.07
N ILE A 700 -14.76 27.59 5.05
CA ILE A 700 -15.45 28.88 5.09
C ILE A 700 -16.82 28.83 5.80
N LEU A 701 -17.52 27.68 5.73
CA LEU A 701 -18.86 27.53 6.31
C LEU A 701 -18.86 27.00 7.75
N SER A 702 -17.71 26.69 8.33
CA SER A 702 -17.59 26.01 9.62
C SER A 702 -18.14 26.81 10.83
N GLY A 703 -18.25 28.12 10.69
CA GLY A 703 -18.84 29.00 11.72
C GLY A 703 -20.38 29.06 11.70
N HIS A 704 -21.06 28.45 10.72
CA HIS A 704 -22.49 28.61 10.47
C HIS A 704 -23.29 27.30 10.54
N LEU A 705 -22.85 26.35 11.37
CA LEU A 705 -23.47 25.02 11.44
C LEU A 705 -24.95 25.08 11.83
N SER A 706 -25.35 25.97 12.74
CA SER A 706 -26.74 26.09 13.18
C SER A 706 -27.64 26.60 12.06
N GLU A 707 -27.23 27.65 11.37
CA GLU A 707 -27.99 28.21 10.25
C GLU A 707 -28.09 27.22 9.08
N ILE A 708 -27.02 26.47 8.81
CA ILE A 708 -27.03 25.42 7.79
C ILE A 708 -27.99 24.29 8.19
N ALA A 709 -28.02 23.91 9.47
CA ALA A 709 -28.94 22.89 9.97
C ALA A 709 -30.42 23.34 9.83
N GLU A 710 -30.74 24.62 10.09
CA GLU A 710 -32.07 25.18 9.89
C GLU A 710 -32.49 25.19 8.41
N ILE A 711 -31.60 25.55 7.49
CA ILE A 711 -31.82 25.47 6.04
C ILE A 711 -32.10 24.03 5.62
N ILE A 712 -31.33 23.07 6.16
CA ILE A 712 -31.51 21.64 5.86
C ILE A 712 -32.85 21.13 6.42
N ASP A 713 -33.20 21.50 7.65
CA ASP A 713 -34.48 21.10 8.27
C ASP A 713 -35.67 21.59 7.45
N GLU A 714 -35.70 22.88 7.07
CA GLU A 714 -36.73 23.46 6.22
C GLU A 714 -36.80 22.73 4.86
N TYR A 715 -35.63 22.46 4.23
CA TYR A 715 -35.56 21.79 2.95
C TYR A 715 -36.10 20.37 2.97
N VAL A 716 -35.62 19.54 3.91
CA VAL A 716 -36.04 18.13 3.96
C VAL A 716 -37.49 17.99 4.40
N THR A 717 -37.95 18.86 5.31
CA THR A 717 -39.31 18.81 5.86
C THR A 717 -40.33 19.24 4.81
N HIS A 718 -40.07 20.27 4.01
CA HIS A 718 -41.09 20.87 3.16
C HIS A 718 -40.91 20.67 1.66
N TYR A 719 -39.68 20.54 1.19
CA TYR A 719 -39.40 20.64 -0.27
C TYR A 719 -38.76 19.40 -0.87
N LEU A 720 -37.92 18.66 -0.15
CA LEU A 720 -37.13 17.54 -0.67
C LEU A 720 -37.96 16.48 -1.42
N PHE A 721 -39.12 16.10 -0.87
CA PHE A 721 -39.99 15.09 -1.47
C PHE A 721 -41.26 15.65 -2.11
N GLY A 722 -41.33 16.97 -2.34
CA GLY A 722 -42.49 17.66 -2.94
C GLY A 722 -43.73 17.71 -2.05
N LYS A 723 -43.59 17.32 -0.78
CA LYS A 723 -44.68 17.38 0.26
C LYS A 723 -44.05 17.58 1.64
N THR A 724 -44.83 18.10 2.58
CA THR A 724 -44.39 18.21 3.96
C THR A 724 -44.41 16.85 4.65
N ILE A 725 -43.31 16.49 5.31
CA ILE A 725 -43.09 15.23 6.00
C ILE A 725 -42.70 15.51 7.45
N ASP A 726 -43.33 14.81 8.38
CA ASP A 726 -42.95 14.85 9.78
C ASP A 726 -41.79 13.87 10.04
N PHE A 727 -40.57 14.39 10.17
CA PHE A 727 -39.36 13.62 10.49
C PHE A 727 -39.14 13.42 12.00
N THR A 728 -40.09 13.85 12.86
CA THR A 728 -40.09 13.44 14.27
C THR A 728 -40.53 11.97 14.42
N ASP A 729 -41.29 11.43 13.43
CA ASP A 729 -41.67 10.03 13.35
C ASP A 729 -40.44 9.15 13.01
N PRO A 730 -40.05 8.19 13.87
CA PRO A 730 -38.92 7.29 13.61
C PRO A 730 -38.99 6.52 12.30
N ARG A 731 -40.20 6.25 11.81
CA ARG A 731 -40.38 5.57 10.53
C ARG A 731 -39.98 6.44 9.32
N ASN A 732 -40.12 7.77 9.44
CA ASN A 732 -39.85 8.70 8.36
C ASN A 732 -38.36 9.10 8.31
N TYR A 733 -37.72 9.44 9.43
CA TYR A 733 -36.33 9.86 9.41
C TYR A 733 -35.35 8.74 8.97
N GLN A 734 -35.74 7.48 9.12
CA GLN A 734 -34.90 6.37 8.65
C GLN A 734 -34.58 6.43 7.16
N ILE A 735 -35.40 7.07 6.34
CA ILE A 735 -35.16 7.25 4.92
C ILE A 735 -33.95 8.15 4.64
N LEU A 736 -33.69 9.12 5.51
CA LEU A 736 -32.58 10.05 5.42
C LEU A 736 -31.21 9.35 5.64
N ASN A 737 -31.25 8.09 6.13
CA ASN A 737 -30.09 7.19 6.23
C ASN A 737 -29.62 6.63 4.88
N TYR A 738 -30.37 6.87 3.80
CA TYR A 738 -29.99 6.41 2.49
C TYR A 738 -28.96 7.38 1.86
N SER A 739 -27.77 6.90 1.49
CA SER A 739 -26.67 7.77 1.07
C SER A 739 -27.00 8.65 -0.13
N LEU A 740 -27.81 8.14 -1.09
CA LEU A 740 -28.20 8.94 -2.25
C LEU A 740 -29.09 10.13 -1.86
N ILE A 741 -29.95 9.95 -0.84
CA ILE A 741 -30.79 11.04 -0.33
C ILE A 741 -29.91 12.01 0.48
N PHE A 742 -29.06 11.48 1.34
CA PHE A 742 -28.14 12.28 2.13
C PHE A 742 -27.22 13.12 1.25
N ASP A 743 -26.56 12.49 0.28
CA ASP A 743 -25.66 13.16 -0.67
C ASP A 743 -26.42 14.20 -1.50
N HIS A 744 -27.66 13.90 -1.90
CA HIS A 744 -28.50 14.87 -2.62
C HIS A 744 -28.79 16.10 -1.76
N VAL A 745 -29.16 15.95 -0.49
CA VAL A 745 -29.41 17.06 0.44
C VAL A 745 -28.14 17.89 0.63
N VAL A 746 -27.02 17.25 0.97
CA VAL A 746 -25.75 17.92 1.21
C VAL A 746 -25.28 18.69 -0.02
N ASN A 747 -25.32 18.05 -1.19
CA ASN A 747 -24.86 18.66 -2.43
C ASN A 747 -25.77 19.79 -2.89
N SER A 748 -27.10 19.65 -2.75
CA SER A 748 -28.05 20.70 -3.11
C SER A 748 -27.88 21.95 -2.28
N VAL A 749 -27.80 21.82 -0.96
CA VAL A 749 -27.59 22.93 -0.04
C VAL A 749 -26.21 23.57 -0.25
N ARG A 750 -25.17 22.76 -0.37
CA ARG A 750 -23.80 23.23 -0.62
C ARG A 750 -23.69 23.99 -1.94
N LYS A 751 -24.27 23.46 -3.03
CA LYS A 751 -24.29 24.12 -4.34
C LYS A 751 -24.99 25.48 -4.27
N ALA A 752 -26.10 25.58 -3.55
CA ALA A 752 -26.83 26.83 -3.37
C ALA A 752 -26.00 27.87 -2.56
N LEU A 753 -25.36 27.45 -1.48
CA LEU A 753 -24.49 28.27 -0.66
C LEU A 753 -23.29 28.79 -1.45
N LEU A 754 -22.61 27.92 -2.17
CA LEU A 754 -21.38 28.27 -2.86
C LEU A 754 -21.62 29.01 -4.20
N LYS A 755 -22.83 28.94 -4.75
CA LYS A 755 -23.24 29.82 -5.89
C LYS A 755 -23.26 31.31 -5.52
N GLN A 756 -23.38 31.65 -4.24
CA GLN A 756 -23.35 33.04 -3.77
C GLN A 756 -21.93 33.58 -3.61
N ILE A 757 -20.93 32.71 -3.56
CA ILE A 757 -19.53 33.09 -3.59
C ILE A 757 -19.18 33.49 -5.03
N GLY A 758 -18.77 34.74 -5.24
CA GLY A 758 -18.42 35.29 -6.54
C GLY A 758 -17.44 34.47 -7.37
N GLU A 759 -17.20 34.86 -8.62
CA GLU A 759 -16.17 34.28 -9.47
C GLU A 759 -14.79 34.40 -8.83
N ILE A 760 -13.87 33.49 -9.16
CA ILE A 760 -12.51 33.52 -8.61
C ILE A 760 -11.83 34.78 -9.14
N GLU A 761 -11.42 35.66 -8.23
CA GLU A 761 -10.62 36.84 -8.55
C GLU A 761 -9.12 36.50 -8.47
N TYR A 762 -8.37 36.93 -9.47
CA TYR A 762 -6.94 36.70 -9.58
C TYR A 762 -6.16 37.98 -9.28
N GLU A 763 -5.13 37.86 -8.45
CA GLU A 763 -4.20 38.96 -8.23
C GLU A 763 -3.32 39.21 -9.47
N LYS A 764 -3.16 40.49 -9.83
CA LYS A 764 -2.43 40.92 -11.03
C LYS A 764 -0.90 40.80 -10.94
N LYS A 765 -0.32 40.54 -9.76
CA LYS A 765 1.11 40.42 -9.52
C LYS A 765 1.48 38.97 -9.25
N GLY A 766 1.77 38.18 -10.27
CA GLY A 766 2.22 36.79 -10.17
C GLY A 766 3.70 36.59 -10.54
N LYS A 767 4.31 35.56 -9.98
CA LYS A 767 5.59 35.03 -10.46
C LYS A 767 5.34 34.30 -11.78
N TRP A 768 6.26 34.41 -12.71
CA TRP A 768 6.24 33.61 -13.93
C TRP A 768 7.04 32.34 -13.76
N LYS A 769 6.59 31.28 -14.40
CA LYS A 769 7.30 29.99 -14.53
C LYS A 769 7.45 29.70 -16.02
N LYS A 770 8.59 29.09 -16.39
CA LYS A 770 8.95 28.74 -17.78
C LYS A 770 9.04 27.23 -17.94
N LEU A 771 8.94 26.73 -19.17
CA LEU A 771 9.21 25.34 -19.46
C LEU A 771 10.64 24.94 -19.06
N SER A 772 11.60 25.83 -19.26
CA SER A 772 13.00 25.63 -18.85
C SER A 772 13.18 25.47 -17.32
N ASP A 773 12.26 25.97 -16.49
CA ASP A 773 12.28 25.80 -15.04
C ASP A 773 11.85 24.39 -14.58
N VAL A 774 11.26 23.58 -15.47
CA VAL A 774 10.71 22.27 -15.11
C VAL A 774 11.79 21.21 -14.93
N GLY A 775 12.94 21.39 -15.59
CA GLY A 775 14.07 20.46 -15.53
C GLY A 775 13.82 19.19 -16.35
N ARG A 776 14.47 18.11 -15.94
CA ARG A 776 14.43 16.83 -16.67
C ARG A 776 13.04 16.19 -16.64
N LEU A 777 12.52 15.77 -17.79
CA LEU A 777 11.30 14.95 -17.90
C LEU A 777 11.67 13.46 -17.90
N MET A 778 10.79 12.63 -17.31
CA MET A 778 10.91 11.18 -17.37
C MET A 778 9.76 10.64 -18.20
N LEU A 779 10.02 10.21 -19.43
CA LEU A 779 9.01 9.79 -20.39
C LEU A 779 9.14 8.30 -20.72
N ARG A 780 8.02 7.63 -20.97
CA ARG A 780 8.05 6.29 -21.54
C ARG A 780 8.35 6.38 -23.04
N LYS A 781 9.37 5.68 -23.52
CA LYS A 781 9.77 5.70 -24.93
C LYS A 781 8.59 5.35 -25.85
N LYS A 782 7.82 4.32 -25.51
CA LYS A 782 6.65 3.89 -26.29
C LYS A 782 5.47 4.88 -26.29
N ASN A 783 5.36 5.71 -25.24
CA ASN A 783 4.31 6.72 -25.09
C ASN A 783 4.87 8.14 -25.26
N SER A 784 5.89 8.29 -26.07
CA SER A 784 6.47 9.58 -26.40
C SER A 784 6.80 9.68 -27.89
N VAL A 785 6.74 10.87 -28.43
CA VAL A 785 7.10 11.19 -29.82
C VAL A 785 8.23 12.19 -29.84
N GLU A 786 9.03 12.15 -30.90
CA GLU A 786 10.04 13.18 -31.18
C GLU A 786 9.37 14.48 -31.57
N THR A 787 9.90 15.58 -31.12
CA THR A 787 9.35 16.92 -31.29
C THR A 787 10.46 17.92 -31.66
N TRP A 788 10.09 18.89 -32.49
CA TRP A 788 11.02 19.88 -33.03
C TRP A 788 10.72 21.29 -32.51
N LYS A 789 9.46 21.61 -32.24
CA LYS A 789 8.98 22.91 -31.80
C LYS A 789 8.79 22.98 -30.27
N CYS A 790 9.67 22.31 -29.52
CA CYS A 790 9.70 22.30 -28.07
C CYS A 790 11.14 22.32 -27.57
N ILE A 791 11.38 22.86 -26.38
CA ILE A 791 12.71 22.78 -25.73
C ILE A 791 13.12 21.33 -25.45
N TYR A 792 12.15 20.42 -25.23
CA TYR A 792 12.41 19.00 -25.06
C TYR A 792 12.39 18.27 -26.40
N PRO A 793 13.36 17.36 -26.68
CA PRO A 793 13.39 16.61 -27.94
C PRO A 793 12.29 15.57 -28.07
N ARG A 794 11.57 15.28 -27.00
CA ARG A 794 10.43 14.35 -26.96
C ARG A 794 9.35 14.84 -26.04
N GLN A 795 8.09 14.58 -26.40
CA GLN A 795 6.91 14.83 -25.57
C GLN A 795 6.13 13.54 -25.32
N GLY A 796 5.61 13.41 -24.10
CA GLY A 796 4.74 12.30 -23.73
C GLY A 796 3.31 12.48 -24.28
N PHE A 797 2.60 11.36 -24.44
CA PHE A 797 1.17 11.35 -24.75
C PHE A 797 0.45 10.27 -23.94
N SER A 798 -0.87 10.44 -23.74
CA SER A 798 -1.67 9.44 -23.06
C SER A 798 -1.86 8.21 -23.97
N ALA A 799 -1.65 7.01 -23.39
CA ALA A 799 -1.95 5.74 -24.06
C ALA A 799 -3.47 5.46 -24.10
N VAL A 800 -4.25 6.18 -23.29
CA VAL A 800 -5.71 6.03 -23.20
C VAL A 800 -6.34 6.98 -24.24
N GLY A 801 -7.21 6.46 -25.09
CA GLY A 801 -7.88 7.24 -26.13
C GLY A 801 -7.36 7.02 -27.55
N GLY A 802 -6.77 5.86 -27.84
CA GLY A 802 -6.47 5.44 -29.22
C GLY A 802 -5.40 6.25 -29.95
N GLY A 803 -4.56 6.98 -29.22
CA GLY A 803 -3.47 7.75 -29.82
C GLY A 803 -3.85 9.18 -30.29
N PHE A 804 -5.03 9.68 -29.95
CA PHE A 804 -5.50 10.99 -30.34
C PHE A 804 -4.49 12.12 -30.05
N GLU A 805 -3.97 12.20 -28.82
CA GLU A 805 -2.94 13.20 -28.49
C GLU A 805 -1.67 13.07 -29.32
N LYS A 806 -1.24 11.84 -29.59
CA LYS A 806 -0.09 11.56 -30.46
C LYS A 806 -0.31 12.10 -31.86
N ASP A 807 -1.47 11.79 -32.45
CA ASP A 807 -1.80 12.24 -33.81
C ASP A 807 -1.94 13.77 -33.85
N TYR A 808 -2.53 14.38 -32.81
CA TYR A 808 -2.62 15.82 -32.68
C TYR A 808 -1.25 16.50 -32.62
N ILE A 809 -0.30 15.95 -31.85
CA ILE A 809 1.09 16.45 -31.83
C ILE A 809 1.69 16.37 -33.24
N LEU A 810 1.67 15.21 -33.88
CA LEU A 810 2.40 14.95 -35.12
C LEU A 810 1.75 15.60 -36.35
N GLU A 811 0.43 15.67 -36.40
CA GLU A 811 -0.30 16.12 -37.61
C GLU A 811 -0.68 17.59 -37.55
N VAL A 812 -0.88 18.15 -36.35
CA VAL A 812 -1.28 19.55 -36.20
C VAL A 812 -0.15 20.38 -35.63
N LEU A 813 0.34 20.10 -34.44
CA LEU A 813 1.29 20.98 -33.76
C LEU A 813 2.66 21.06 -34.48
N GLU A 814 3.21 19.92 -34.87
CA GLU A 814 4.50 19.89 -35.59
C GLU A 814 4.39 20.41 -37.04
N LYS A 815 3.30 20.12 -37.72
CA LYS A 815 3.19 20.50 -39.14
C LYS A 815 2.71 21.94 -39.41
N SER A 816 1.95 22.53 -38.47
CA SER A 816 1.41 23.87 -38.66
C SER A 816 2.50 24.95 -38.58
N VAL A 817 2.69 25.73 -39.62
CA VAL A 817 3.72 26.81 -39.71
C VAL A 817 3.49 27.92 -38.68
N GLU A 818 2.23 28.17 -38.34
CA GLU A 818 1.82 29.16 -37.34
C GLU A 818 2.17 28.75 -35.90
N VAL A 819 2.31 27.46 -35.58
CA VAL A 819 2.78 27.00 -34.28
C VAL A 819 4.28 27.24 -34.16
N LYS A 820 4.66 28.18 -33.32
CA LYS A 820 6.07 28.53 -33.05
C LYS A 820 6.69 27.63 -32.00
N ALA A 821 5.97 27.36 -30.91
CA ALA A 821 6.38 26.42 -29.86
C ALA A 821 5.19 25.78 -29.20
N TYR A 822 5.36 24.63 -28.57
CA TYR A 822 4.30 24.00 -27.76
C TYR A 822 4.91 23.04 -26.72
N ALA A 823 4.11 22.66 -25.71
CA ALA A 823 4.44 21.58 -24.80
C ALA A 823 3.19 20.83 -24.34
N LYS A 824 3.29 19.51 -24.17
CA LYS A 824 2.32 18.72 -23.40
C LYS A 824 2.58 18.99 -21.92
N LEU A 825 1.54 19.41 -21.22
CA LEU A 825 1.61 19.73 -19.80
C LEU A 825 1.29 18.51 -18.95
N ASP A 826 1.90 18.43 -17.79
CA ASP A 826 1.64 17.46 -16.72
C ASP A 826 1.87 18.11 -15.34
N LYS A 827 1.72 17.31 -14.28
CA LYS A 827 1.89 17.78 -12.88
C LYS A 827 3.23 18.46 -12.59
N LYS A 828 4.30 18.12 -13.31
CA LYS A 828 5.62 18.71 -13.11
C LYS A 828 5.67 20.15 -13.58
N HIS A 829 4.93 20.45 -14.63
CA HIS A 829 4.86 21.82 -15.19
C HIS A 829 4.20 22.78 -14.20
N GLY A 830 3.22 22.28 -13.39
CA GLY A 830 2.60 23.05 -12.30
C GLY A 830 1.73 24.21 -12.78
N LEU A 831 1.28 24.20 -14.07
CA LEU A 831 0.22 25.08 -14.52
C LEU A 831 -1.10 24.49 -14.05
N LYS A 832 -1.74 25.17 -13.11
CA LYS A 832 -2.98 24.71 -12.48
C LYS A 832 -4.03 25.80 -12.61
N ILE A 833 -5.20 25.41 -13.04
CA ILE A 833 -6.36 26.30 -13.18
C ILE A 833 -7.35 25.96 -12.07
N PRO A 834 -7.64 26.90 -11.16
CA PRO A 834 -8.65 26.70 -10.13
C PRO A 834 -10.04 26.78 -10.75
N TYR A 835 -10.95 25.89 -10.34
CA TYR A 835 -12.35 25.91 -10.71
C TYR A 835 -13.23 25.44 -9.55
N ARG A 836 -14.49 25.82 -9.54
CA ARG A 836 -15.48 25.23 -8.61
C ARG A 836 -16.24 24.15 -9.36
N ASP A 837 -16.25 22.93 -8.82
CA ASP A 837 -16.98 21.80 -9.42
C ASP A 837 -18.51 22.01 -9.34
N GLU A 838 -19.28 21.05 -9.86
CA GLU A 838 -20.74 21.07 -9.83
C GLU A 838 -21.34 21.20 -8.41
N TYR A 839 -20.55 20.90 -7.38
CA TYR A 839 -20.91 21.03 -5.98
C TYR A 839 -20.38 22.32 -5.34
N GLY A 840 -19.73 23.20 -6.13
CA GLY A 840 -19.13 24.46 -5.66
C GLY A 840 -17.81 24.31 -4.93
N ILE A 841 -17.22 23.09 -4.83
CA ILE A 841 -15.94 22.84 -4.16
C ILE A 841 -14.80 23.35 -5.05
N LEU A 842 -13.90 24.13 -4.47
CA LEU A 842 -12.73 24.64 -5.17
C LEU A 842 -11.76 23.49 -5.47
N ARG A 843 -11.46 23.28 -6.74
CA ARG A 843 -10.53 22.30 -7.26
C ARG A 843 -9.53 22.94 -8.20
N GLU A 844 -8.50 22.23 -8.53
CA GLU A 844 -7.49 22.59 -9.52
C GLU A 844 -7.42 21.51 -10.58
N TYR A 845 -7.24 21.89 -11.84
CA TYR A 845 -6.97 20.94 -12.92
C TYR A 845 -5.79 21.42 -13.78
N GLU A 846 -5.22 20.50 -14.53
CA GLU A 846 -4.10 20.72 -15.45
C GLU A 846 -4.61 20.61 -16.87
N VAL A 847 -4.23 21.54 -17.74
CA VAL A 847 -4.58 21.55 -19.16
C VAL A 847 -3.60 20.64 -19.91
N ASP A 848 -4.04 20.08 -21.03
CA ASP A 848 -3.21 19.14 -21.79
C ASP A 848 -2.01 19.78 -22.49
N PHE A 849 -2.22 20.89 -23.20
CA PHE A 849 -1.19 21.53 -24.01
C PHE A 849 -1.14 23.04 -23.81
N ILE A 850 0.08 23.58 -23.94
CA ILE A 850 0.34 25.00 -24.15
C ILE A 850 0.94 25.17 -25.54
N VAL A 851 0.38 26.11 -26.35
CA VAL A 851 0.78 26.32 -27.74
C VAL A 851 1.04 27.80 -27.97
N LYS A 852 2.24 28.13 -28.45
CA LYS A 852 2.66 29.52 -28.80
C LYS A 852 2.55 29.71 -30.32
N THR A 853 1.84 30.77 -30.73
CA THR A 853 1.84 31.28 -32.08
C THR A 853 2.51 32.65 -32.11
N GLU A 854 2.46 33.37 -33.22
CA GLU A 854 2.99 34.72 -33.33
C GLU A 854 2.21 35.73 -32.49
N ASP A 855 0.87 35.55 -32.45
CA ASP A 855 -0.06 36.54 -31.86
C ASP A 855 -0.64 36.14 -30.52
N SER A 856 -0.61 34.87 -30.16
CA SER A 856 -1.32 34.33 -28.99
C SER A 856 -0.68 33.10 -28.38
N ILE A 857 -0.94 32.89 -27.10
CA ILE A 857 -0.70 31.63 -26.38
C ILE A 857 -2.05 30.91 -26.19
N TYR A 858 -2.09 29.64 -26.53
CA TYR A 858 -3.30 28.83 -26.38
C TYR A 858 -3.09 27.74 -25.33
N LEU A 859 -4.06 27.62 -24.44
CA LEU A 859 -4.20 26.43 -23.60
C LEU A 859 -5.19 25.49 -24.30
N VAL A 860 -4.77 24.29 -24.65
CA VAL A 860 -5.61 23.35 -25.42
C VAL A 860 -5.86 22.11 -24.58
N GLU A 861 -7.14 21.79 -24.48
CA GLU A 861 -7.62 20.58 -23.80
C GLU A 861 -8.14 19.57 -24.83
N THR A 862 -7.67 18.32 -24.74
CA THR A 862 -8.15 17.22 -25.59
C THR A 862 -9.23 16.42 -24.86
N LYS A 863 -10.35 16.11 -25.52
CA LYS A 863 -11.47 15.38 -24.90
C LYS A 863 -12.00 14.27 -25.78
N ALA A 864 -12.27 13.10 -25.17
CA ALA A 864 -13.07 12.07 -25.82
C ALA A 864 -14.53 12.55 -25.92
N ASP A 865 -15.22 12.24 -27.01
CA ASP A 865 -16.59 12.71 -27.26
C ASP A 865 -17.57 12.32 -26.14
N ARG A 866 -17.42 11.13 -25.58
CA ARG A 866 -18.24 10.65 -24.44
C ARG A 866 -18.14 11.48 -23.17
N ASP A 867 -17.11 12.33 -23.03
CA ASP A 867 -16.88 13.16 -21.86
C ASP A 867 -17.39 14.59 -22.03
N LEU A 868 -17.77 15.00 -23.23
CA LEU A 868 -18.22 16.37 -23.53
C LEU A 868 -19.54 16.75 -22.86
N ASP A 869 -20.38 15.78 -22.55
CA ASP A 869 -21.70 16.03 -21.95
C ASP A 869 -21.64 16.20 -20.41
N LYS A 870 -20.47 16.01 -19.82
CA LYS A 870 -20.29 16.18 -18.38
C LYS A 870 -20.29 17.67 -18.01
N GLU A 871 -21.14 18.08 -17.06
CA GLU A 871 -21.22 19.46 -16.54
C GLU A 871 -19.82 19.97 -16.09
N THR A 872 -19.01 19.09 -15.52
CA THR A 872 -17.64 19.40 -15.09
C THR A 872 -16.75 19.90 -16.23
N VAL A 873 -16.96 19.44 -17.47
CA VAL A 873 -16.16 19.88 -18.63
C VAL A 873 -16.50 21.33 -18.99
N ALA A 874 -17.78 21.68 -18.95
CA ALA A 874 -18.23 23.06 -19.19
C ALA A 874 -17.73 24.02 -18.10
N ILE A 875 -17.77 23.58 -16.83
CA ILE A 875 -17.28 24.37 -15.70
C ILE A 875 -15.77 24.63 -15.83
N LYS A 876 -14.98 23.61 -16.17
CA LYS A 876 -13.54 23.74 -16.41
C LYS A 876 -13.24 24.67 -17.59
N ALA A 877 -14.01 24.57 -18.66
CA ALA A 877 -13.86 25.44 -19.82
C ALA A 877 -14.08 26.92 -19.48
N LYS A 878 -15.12 27.21 -18.69
CA LYS A 878 -15.40 28.58 -18.20
C LYS A 878 -14.25 29.09 -17.34
N ALA A 879 -13.77 28.28 -16.39
CA ALA A 879 -12.69 28.65 -15.49
C ALA A 879 -11.36 28.89 -16.25
N ALA A 880 -11.06 28.04 -17.25
CA ALA A 880 -9.87 28.21 -18.06
C ALA A 880 -9.93 29.44 -18.97
N GLN A 881 -11.10 29.79 -19.45
CA GLN A 881 -11.28 31.02 -20.18
C GLN A 881 -11.03 32.25 -19.30
N SER A 882 -11.59 32.30 -18.10
CA SER A 882 -11.34 33.39 -17.12
C SER A 882 -9.87 33.44 -16.71
N TRP A 883 -9.22 32.28 -16.54
CA TRP A 883 -7.78 32.23 -16.27
C TRP A 883 -6.95 32.84 -17.43
N CYS A 884 -7.28 32.51 -18.68
CA CYS A 884 -6.62 33.07 -19.87
C CYS A 884 -6.83 34.59 -19.99
N GLU A 885 -8.01 35.08 -19.65
CA GLU A 885 -8.31 36.53 -19.62
C GLU A 885 -7.41 37.22 -18.58
N SER A 886 -7.29 36.68 -17.37
CA SER A 886 -6.41 37.20 -16.35
C SER A 886 -4.92 37.11 -16.76
N ALA A 887 -4.50 35.99 -17.35
CA ALA A 887 -3.15 35.80 -17.85
C ALA A 887 -2.77 36.82 -18.96
N SER A 888 -3.74 37.21 -19.80
CA SER A 888 -3.55 38.22 -20.83
C SER A 888 -3.32 39.64 -20.25
N MET A 889 -3.77 39.88 -19.03
CA MET A 889 -3.61 41.15 -18.31
C MET A 889 -2.29 41.19 -17.47
N ALA A 890 -1.64 40.05 -17.31
CA ALA A 890 -0.42 39.98 -16.51
C ALA A 890 0.76 40.72 -17.20
N GLU A 891 1.62 41.33 -16.38
CA GLU A 891 2.83 41.95 -16.91
C GLU A 891 3.82 40.87 -17.37
N LEU A 892 4.21 40.94 -18.66
CA LEU A 892 5.15 40.02 -19.26
C LEU A 892 6.59 40.35 -18.80
N PRO A 893 7.37 39.40 -18.30
CA PRO A 893 8.78 39.58 -17.98
C PRO A 893 9.59 40.00 -19.22
N GLU A 894 10.56 40.89 -19.04
CA GLU A 894 11.40 41.42 -20.12
C GLU A 894 12.24 40.33 -20.82
N ASP A 895 12.57 39.27 -20.11
CA ASP A 895 13.37 38.13 -20.57
C ASP A 895 12.52 37.04 -21.27
N LEU A 896 11.22 37.27 -21.46
CA LEU A 896 10.30 36.32 -22.06
C LEU A 896 9.71 36.84 -23.37
N ASN A 897 10.22 36.32 -24.49
CA ASN A 897 9.74 36.71 -25.82
C ASN A 897 8.53 35.88 -26.26
N GLN A 898 7.33 36.32 -25.86
CA GLN A 898 6.07 35.67 -26.23
C GLN A 898 4.91 36.68 -26.33
N PRO A 899 3.80 36.36 -27.04
CA PRO A 899 2.60 37.21 -27.08
C PRO A 899 1.89 37.27 -25.71
N LYS A 900 1.22 38.40 -25.46
CA LYS A 900 0.46 38.65 -24.23
C LYS A 900 -0.93 38.05 -24.22
N ARG A 901 -1.48 37.75 -25.40
CA ARG A 901 -2.84 37.24 -25.53
C ARG A 901 -2.89 35.76 -25.22
N TRP A 902 -3.77 35.37 -24.32
CA TRP A 902 -4.05 33.99 -23.97
C TRP A 902 -5.47 33.60 -24.35
N GLU A 903 -5.66 32.36 -24.79
CA GLU A 903 -6.95 31.81 -25.11
C GLU A 903 -7.04 30.33 -24.81
N TYR A 904 -8.22 29.89 -24.35
CA TYR A 904 -8.49 28.48 -24.09
C TYR A 904 -9.28 27.83 -25.22
N LEU A 905 -8.86 26.66 -25.63
CA LEU A 905 -9.49 25.87 -26.70
C LEU A 905 -9.77 24.44 -26.20
N ILE A 906 -10.88 23.87 -26.68
CA ILE A 906 -11.20 22.45 -26.51
C ILE A 906 -11.26 21.80 -27.86
N ILE A 907 -10.58 20.64 -28.00
CA ILE A 907 -10.64 19.82 -29.20
C ILE A 907 -11.17 18.43 -28.84
N SER A 908 -12.25 17.98 -29.48
CA SER A 908 -12.78 16.65 -29.32
C SER A 908 -12.18 15.68 -30.32
N GLU A 909 -12.27 14.40 -30.00
CA GLU A 909 -11.77 13.33 -30.86
C GLU A 909 -12.47 13.33 -32.23
N SER A 910 -13.80 13.51 -32.26
CA SER A 910 -14.58 13.62 -33.51
C SER A 910 -14.21 14.88 -34.29
N LEU A 911 -14.09 16.03 -33.61
CA LEU A 911 -13.74 17.29 -34.28
C LEU A 911 -12.35 17.17 -34.94
N PHE A 912 -11.39 16.55 -34.31
CA PHE A 912 -10.08 16.27 -34.89
C PHE A 912 -10.19 15.33 -36.10
N LYS A 913 -10.89 14.18 -35.95
CA LYS A 913 -10.99 13.18 -37.02
C LYS A 913 -11.67 13.70 -38.26
N PHE A 914 -12.77 14.47 -38.11
CA PHE A 914 -13.51 15.04 -39.23
C PHE A 914 -12.74 16.14 -39.97
N ASN A 915 -11.84 16.82 -39.30
CA ASN A 915 -11.04 17.93 -39.84
C ASN A 915 -9.54 17.56 -39.99
N ARG A 916 -9.24 16.29 -40.11
CA ARG A 916 -7.86 15.78 -40.23
C ARG A 916 -7.19 16.42 -41.46
N GLY A 917 -5.97 16.95 -41.28
CA GLY A 917 -5.22 17.65 -42.32
C GLY A 917 -5.34 19.17 -42.33
N GLN A 918 -6.19 19.75 -41.48
CA GLN A 918 -6.20 21.20 -41.27
C GLN A 918 -5.00 21.64 -40.42
N SER A 919 -4.53 22.86 -40.61
CA SER A 919 -3.54 23.53 -39.79
C SER A 919 -4.12 23.95 -38.45
N PHE A 920 -3.25 24.30 -37.49
CA PHE A 920 -3.69 24.76 -36.16
C PHE A 920 -4.68 25.95 -36.26
N ASN A 921 -4.40 26.92 -37.14
CA ASN A 921 -5.32 28.06 -37.38
C ASN A 921 -6.69 27.60 -37.88
N GLY A 922 -6.78 26.51 -38.65
CA GLY A 922 -8.04 25.95 -39.10
C GLY A 922 -8.87 25.35 -37.97
N PHE A 923 -8.22 24.80 -36.92
CA PHE A 923 -8.89 24.26 -35.75
C PHE A 923 -9.40 25.35 -34.79
N ILE A 924 -8.76 26.51 -34.69
CA ILE A 924 -9.12 27.57 -33.74
C ILE A 924 -10.60 27.92 -33.75
N PRO A 925 -11.24 28.28 -34.91
CA PRO A 925 -12.65 28.65 -34.92
C PRO A 925 -13.57 27.49 -34.50
N LEU A 926 -13.24 26.26 -34.88
CA LEU A 926 -14.01 25.07 -34.52
C LEU A 926 -13.91 24.76 -33.00
N CYS A 927 -12.72 24.86 -32.43
CA CYS A 927 -12.49 24.68 -31.01
C CYS A 927 -13.17 25.78 -30.17
N ARG A 928 -13.19 27.03 -30.65
CA ARG A 928 -13.95 28.13 -30.03
C ARG A 928 -15.43 27.83 -30.01
N GLN A 929 -16.01 27.43 -31.15
CA GLN A 929 -17.41 27.08 -31.22
C GLN A 929 -17.78 25.95 -30.26
N LEU A 930 -16.97 24.90 -30.16
CA LEU A 930 -17.18 23.80 -29.21
C LEU A 930 -17.13 24.31 -27.77
N ARG A 931 -16.09 25.06 -27.39
CA ARG A 931 -15.95 25.68 -26.07
C ARG A 931 -17.17 26.52 -25.71
N ASP A 932 -17.56 27.45 -26.59
CA ASP A 932 -18.65 28.39 -26.33
C ASP A 932 -20.01 27.68 -26.23
N THR A 933 -20.20 26.61 -27.00
CA THR A 933 -21.37 25.72 -26.88
C THR A 933 -21.39 25.02 -25.50
N LEU A 934 -20.28 24.52 -25.03
CA LEU A 934 -20.18 23.88 -23.71
C LEU A 934 -20.45 24.88 -22.58
N ILE A 935 -19.88 26.08 -22.64
CA ILE A 935 -20.06 27.10 -21.62
C ILE A 935 -21.52 27.63 -21.61
N SER A 936 -22.18 27.70 -22.78
CA SER A 936 -23.58 28.13 -22.85
C SER A 936 -24.54 27.20 -22.10
N ARG A 937 -24.22 25.91 -22.01
CA ARG A 937 -25.00 24.92 -21.23
C ARG A 937 -25.06 25.22 -19.73
N LEU A 938 -24.09 25.97 -19.19
CA LEU A 938 -24.10 26.37 -17.78
C LEU A 938 -25.07 27.51 -17.47
N LYS A 939 -25.59 28.19 -18.53
CA LYS A 939 -26.53 29.29 -18.41
C LYS A 939 -28.01 28.84 -18.56
N SER A 940 -28.22 27.64 -19.10
CA SER A 940 -29.51 26.97 -19.19
C SER A 940 -29.78 26.11 -17.96
#